data_6f6064d75c150ff3ca8c9adb06570a43
#
_entry.id   6f6064d75c150ff3ca8c9adb06570a43
#
_cell.length_a   1.000
_cell.length_b   1.000
_cell.length_c   1.000
_cell.angle_alpha   90.00
_cell.angle_beta   90.00
_cell.angle_gamma   90.00
#
_symmetry.space_group_name_H-M   'P 1'
#
loop_
_entity.id
_entity.type
_entity.pdbx_description
1 polymer ?
#
loop_
_entity_poly.entity_id
_entity_poly.type
_entity_poly.pdbx_seq_one_letter_code
_entity_poly.pdbx_strand_id
1 'polypeptide(L)'
;MCPRQMSLLQNSSKSCGVLHRKFTSVYLLQDRFPLAKNVELALVDVLVQLVDECVAVPQAVVEILMGVYSGGSGSAGNNMATAVCQATQDRLQKHVARYFSEALQGVLEFDESSDEDENDKEVGNGGRDDSDEDEDEDSRTSGSISLRTLHIQIVRLAEAVPSLLTSVIPQLEPELESDSVPVRLLATRTLGKLFSMPPSGASESFASLHPHVWKMWLGRAVDKQLSIRLCWVEYAIKSLVQHTELETALIPPLVSRAVDPDEHVRARLPELIATLDYEMLRDCVPLRLFREIGQRGKDRRRIVRDRALDALGRTFSLAYADSDESTLYEKFSWIPGVVLSCHLTGSCDVTRSVIRSWETFIVPVSQPDVYARRLYRVSCLLDENEHTILLHLTNLRLPRPTAFDVYASCCAGDDPSRLSTCIRAITALLNDSNASEALAAFASEPDESVLESMRICYDSDTPLEVSVNTRHKTTAFLRETRPGLADILSACLYTGSFPILNVSCIQPLLELRAKKLLTYVAKHAPFLLQPYTRVIERQALRDSNDELAIELLAALAVYSNNNSESAADFELSETLLDQLCGSCVFTSYATAKLIACVAPERVPPLIPTIQKHIELGSSESCADALDALAACLEYAREILVPFVDTIMQNILHRLILAPWTANSDDNEALMDTDWIDEAQLPVALRARLGALRVMTLCCAVQNKAEVAPPVLKLLWIMLGTGEAQRGQQIPTAARACLRLCAAQSILKLASCHAYSPLILPRMGRLAYGLQDECFQVRTQLLHDLLLHLTCEDLAPAFHAIIFLVAFDPENELRTQVASYTRRLQALPDSLRHERLERVLVRLLYVLAHHPDFTTDSPSVQCSFTRYVDFYLACVANENNISLLAKYAASVRTYIDLSTPEQTIEASRPLHAMAELALFAIQRWADTKAWTLHLVDQHNDETSSSVPCPVDILQRTKSVAPSALDEQVWDLLQQQAQPKRSREKKAKLI
;
A
#
# COMPACT_ATOMS: atom_id res chain seq x y z
N MET A 1 5.60 -51.98 52.29
CA MET A 1 4.90 -53.28 52.21
C MET A 1 5.74 -54.38 52.82
N CYS A 2 5.13 -55.27 53.59
CA CYS A 2 5.85 -56.36 54.26
C CYS A 2 6.16 -57.46 53.18
N PRO A 3 7.33 -58.15 53.24
CA PRO A 3 7.68 -59.26 52.31
C PRO A 3 6.64 -60.35 52.21
N ARG A 4 5.84 -60.56 53.25
CA ARG A 4 4.70 -61.52 53.24
C ARG A 4 3.54 -61.10 52.29
N GLN A 5 3.34 -59.82 52.03
CA GLN A 5 2.31 -59.36 51.07
C GLN A 5 2.75 -59.54 49.63
N MET A 6 4.04 -59.41 49.34
CA MET A 6 4.62 -59.71 48.03
C MET A 6 4.52 -61.20 47.64
N SER A 7 4.78 -62.09 48.55
CA SER A 7 4.66 -63.55 48.32
C SER A 7 3.21 -64.01 48.08
N LEU A 8 2.22 -63.33 48.67
CA LEU A 8 0.80 -63.56 48.43
C LEU A 8 0.32 -63.02 47.05
N LEU A 9 0.96 -61.99 46.52
CA LEU A 9 0.70 -61.50 45.14
C LEU A 9 1.20 -62.47 44.10
N GLN A 10 2.36 -63.14 44.31
CA GLN A 10 2.96 -64.10 43.40
C GLN A 10 2.21 -65.44 43.29
N ASN A 11 1.60 -65.90 44.42
CA ASN A 11 0.98 -67.24 44.47
C ASN A 11 -0.48 -67.34 44.01
N SER A 12 -1.07 -66.26 43.50
CA SER A 12 -2.52 -66.23 43.16
C SER A 12 -2.86 -65.97 41.70
N SER A 13 -2.00 -66.36 40.79
CA SER A 13 -2.13 -66.13 39.34
C SER A 13 -3.22 -66.96 38.63
N LYS A 14 -4.07 -67.69 39.29
CA LYS A 14 -4.99 -68.60 38.66
C LYS A 14 -6.48 -68.19 38.51
N SER A 15 -6.84 -66.97 38.88
CA SER A 15 -8.19 -66.50 38.61
C SER A 15 -8.23 -65.01 38.24
N CYS A 16 -8.93 -64.71 37.14
CA CYS A 16 -9.13 -63.34 36.55
C CYS A 16 -9.69 -62.33 37.58
N GLY A 17 -10.60 -62.77 38.49
CA GLY A 17 -11.19 -61.94 39.51
C GLY A 17 -10.22 -61.55 40.66
N VAL A 18 -9.16 -62.29 40.85
CA VAL A 18 -8.13 -62.01 41.85
C VAL A 18 -7.15 -60.98 41.33
N LEU A 19 -6.83 -61.01 40.05
CA LEU A 19 -6.00 -60.02 39.34
C LEU A 19 -6.62 -58.62 39.43
N HIS A 20 -7.90 -58.52 39.09
CA HIS A 20 -8.63 -57.25 39.14
C HIS A 20 -8.58 -56.62 40.55
N ARG A 21 -8.96 -57.37 41.56
CA ARG A 21 -8.94 -56.86 42.93
C ARG A 21 -7.54 -56.46 43.43
N LYS A 22 -6.50 -57.09 42.96
CA LYS A 22 -5.12 -56.78 43.31
C LYS A 22 -4.60 -55.52 42.59
N PHE A 23 -4.93 -55.37 41.31
CA PHE A 23 -4.65 -54.15 40.55
C PHE A 23 -5.34 -52.93 41.19
N THR A 24 -6.65 -53.01 41.42
CA THR A 24 -7.43 -51.95 42.07
C THR A 24 -6.91 -51.61 43.47
N SER A 25 -6.49 -52.58 44.26
CA SER A 25 -5.95 -52.39 45.63
C SER A 25 -4.58 -51.70 45.59
N VAL A 26 -3.74 -51.97 44.63
CA VAL A 26 -2.42 -51.32 44.45
C VAL A 26 -2.59 -49.87 44.02
N TYR A 27 -3.51 -49.59 43.07
CA TYR A 27 -3.79 -48.22 42.62
C TYR A 27 -4.45 -47.35 43.69
N LEU A 28 -5.47 -47.84 44.44
CA LEU A 28 -6.12 -47.15 45.55
C LEU A 28 -5.20 -46.86 46.73
N LEU A 29 -4.14 -47.69 46.92
CA LEU A 29 -3.10 -47.45 47.95
C LEU A 29 -2.16 -46.32 47.55
N GLN A 30 -1.89 -46.15 46.30
CA GLN A 30 -0.96 -45.12 45.79
C GLN A 30 -1.55 -43.70 45.91
N ASP A 31 -2.84 -43.52 45.65
CA ASP A 31 -3.51 -42.20 45.79
C ASP A 31 -3.59 -41.70 47.20
N ARG A 32 -3.46 -42.61 48.17
CA ARG A 32 -3.58 -42.28 49.62
C ARG A 32 -2.22 -42.09 50.31
N PHE A 33 -1.12 -42.65 49.78
CA PHE A 33 0.20 -42.62 50.40
C PHE A 33 1.31 -42.51 49.38
N PRO A 34 2.20 -41.47 49.45
CA PRO A 34 3.36 -41.36 48.58
C PRO A 34 4.29 -42.55 48.86
N LEU A 35 4.56 -43.38 47.85
CA LEU A 35 5.41 -44.54 47.91
C LEU A 35 6.88 -44.13 47.67
N ALA A 36 7.81 -44.76 48.35
CA ALA A 36 9.24 -44.64 48.08
C ALA A 36 9.55 -45.21 46.66
N LYS A 37 10.37 -44.53 45.88
CA LYS A 37 10.75 -44.84 44.51
C LYS A 37 11.13 -46.31 44.25
N ASN A 38 11.81 -46.95 45.20
CA ASN A 38 12.19 -48.38 45.13
C ASN A 38 10.96 -49.32 45.25
N VAL A 39 9.90 -48.88 45.95
CA VAL A 39 8.65 -49.66 46.11
C VAL A 39 7.82 -49.56 44.86
N GLU A 40 7.79 -48.38 44.24
CA GLU A 40 7.12 -48.16 42.93
C GLU A 40 7.74 -49.05 41.86
N LEU A 41 9.07 -49.10 41.73
CA LEU A 41 9.76 -49.97 40.77
C LEU A 41 9.45 -51.47 41.00
N ALA A 42 9.49 -51.93 42.27
CA ALA A 42 9.17 -53.30 42.62
C ALA A 42 7.70 -53.68 42.32
N LEU A 43 6.78 -52.69 42.46
CA LEU A 43 5.37 -52.89 42.08
C LEU A 43 5.15 -52.93 40.55
N VAL A 44 5.87 -52.08 39.81
CA VAL A 44 5.91 -52.12 38.36
C VAL A 44 6.37 -53.53 37.87
N ASP A 45 7.49 -54.02 38.37
CA ASP A 45 8.01 -55.34 38.01
C ASP A 45 7.00 -56.46 38.29
N VAL A 46 6.31 -56.42 39.42
CA VAL A 46 5.26 -57.39 39.77
C VAL A 46 4.07 -57.30 38.84
N LEU A 47 3.63 -56.09 38.49
CA LEU A 47 2.51 -55.85 37.61
C LEU A 47 2.84 -56.27 36.16
N VAL A 48 4.04 -56.02 35.69
CA VAL A 48 4.57 -56.47 34.40
C VAL A 48 4.55 -57.99 34.31
N GLN A 49 5.13 -58.68 35.34
CA GLN A 49 5.12 -60.13 35.36
C GLN A 49 3.68 -60.71 35.38
N LEU A 50 2.75 -60.07 36.09
CA LEU A 50 1.35 -60.46 36.11
C LEU A 50 0.66 -60.32 34.74
N VAL A 51 0.97 -59.28 34.01
CA VAL A 51 0.48 -59.08 32.64
C VAL A 51 1.10 -60.10 31.72
N ASP A 52 2.38 -60.40 31.83
CA ASP A 52 3.09 -61.37 31.01
C ASP A 52 2.68 -62.86 31.23
N GLU A 53 2.35 -63.24 32.44
CA GLU A 53 1.88 -64.58 32.79
C GLU A 53 0.40 -64.82 32.39
N CYS A 54 -0.38 -63.76 32.10
CA CYS A 54 -1.77 -63.93 31.73
C CYS A 54 -1.91 -64.42 30.29
N VAL A 55 -2.69 -65.46 30.04
CA VAL A 55 -3.03 -65.94 28.69
C VAL A 55 -3.83 -64.89 27.92
N ALA A 56 -4.73 -64.16 28.59
CA ALA A 56 -5.46 -63.02 28.09
C ALA A 56 -5.50 -61.95 29.23
N VAL A 57 -5.18 -60.69 28.89
CA VAL A 57 -5.28 -59.61 29.87
C VAL A 57 -6.77 -59.29 30.11
N PRO A 58 -7.23 -59.29 31.38
CA PRO A 58 -8.62 -58.99 31.71
C PRO A 58 -8.96 -57.54 31.29
N GLN A 59 -10.12 -57.34 30.69
CA GLN A 59 -10.58 -56.00 30.25
C GLN A 59 -10.59 -55.01 31.41
N ALA A 60 -10.99 -55.40 32.60
CA ALA A 60 -10.98 -54.59 33.80
C ALA A 60 -9.57 -54.07 34.21
N VAL A 61 -8.48 -54.73 33.82
CA VAL A 61 -7.11 -54.26 34.03
C VAL A 61 -6.79 -53.17 33.02
N VAL A 62 -7.24 -53.30 31.77
CA VAL A 62 -7.09 -52.28 30.74
C VAL A 62 -7.89 -51.05 31.10
N GLU A 63 -9.13 -51.20 31.57
CA GLU A 63 -9.98 -50.08 32.04
C GLU A 63 -9.32 -49.28 33.18
N ILE A 64 -8.68 -49.96 34.16
CA ILE A 64 -7.96 -49.32 35.24
C ILE A 64 -6.72 -48.56 34.69
N LEU A 65 -5.95 -49.18 33.81
CA LEU A 65 -4.76 -48.56 33.22
C LEU A 65 -5.13 -47.32 32.37
N MET A 66 -6.20 -47.41 31.55
CA MET A 66 -6.66 -46.30 30.73
C MET A 66 -7.36 -45.24 31.55
N GLY A 67 -8.07 -45.60 32.63
CA GLY A 67 -8.72 -44.67 33.57
C GLY A 67 -7.75 -43.72 34.27
N VAL A 68 -6.47 -44.09 34.43
CA VAL A 68 -5.42 -43.21 34.98
C VAL A 68 -5.15 -42.01 34.05
N TYR A 69 -5.29 -42.23 32.76
CA TYR A 69 -5.08 -41.13 31.78
C TYR A 69 -6.29 -40.16 31.67
N SER A 70 -7.37 -40.38 32.42
CA SER A 70 -8.49 -39.44 32.52
C SER A 70 -8.24 -38.30 33.52
N GLY A 71 -7.42 -38.54 34.56
CA GLY A 71 -7.14 -37.58 35.64
C GLY A 71 -6.07 -36.54 35.31
N GLY A 72 -5.91 -35.51 36.19
CA GLY A 72 -4.94 -34.40 35.96
C GLY A 72 -3.47 -34.90 35.91
N SER A 73 -2.63 -34.20 35.17
CA SER A 73 -1.20 -34.53 35.01
C SER A 73 -0.47 -34.34 36.35
N GLY A 74 0.21 -35.39 36.81
CA GLY A 74 1.14 -35.28 37.96
C GLY A 74 0.90 -36.27 39.11
N SER A 75 -0.06 -37.21 39.00
CA SER A 75 -0.21 -38.22 40.03
C SER A 75 0.90 -39.31 39.91
N ALA A 76 1.40 -39.82 41.03
CA ALA A 76 2.36 -40.94 41.07
C ALA A 76 1.78 -42.19 40.36
N GLY A 77 0.45 -42.33 40.26
CA GLY A 77 -0.25 -43.34 39.49
C GLY A 77 0.06 -43.32 38.01
N ASN A 78 0.16 -42.14 37.39
CA ASN A 78 0.49 -42.02 35.99
C ASN A 78 1.87 -42.60 35.65
N ASN A 79 2.89 -42.35 36.47
CA ASN A 79 4.25 -42.87 36.25
C ASN A 79 4.28 -44.40 36.29
N MET A 80 3.55 -45.02 37.22
CA MET A 80 3.50 -46.45 37.36
C MET A 80 2.70 -47.10 36.24
N ALA A 81 1.55 -46.56 35.87
CA ALA A 81 0.77 -47.05 34.72
C ALA A 81 1.57 -46.94 33.42
N THR A 82 2.25 -45.79 33.19
CA THR A 82 3.14 -45.57 32.05
C THR A 82 4.27 -46.62 32.02
N ALA A 83 4.95 -46.87 33.13
CA ALA A 83 6.04 -47.87 33.19
C ALA A 83 5.50 -49.30 32.88
N VAL A 84 4.34 -49.66 33.39
CA VAL A 84 3.67 -50.96 33.04
C VAL A 84 3.30 -51.05 31.57
N CYS A 85 2.68 -50.01 31.02
CA CYS A 85 2.30 -49.95 29.62
C CYS A 85 3.52 -50.01 28.68
N GLN A 86 4.63 -49.31 29.03
CA GLN A 86 5.89 -49.36 28.28
C GLN A 86 6.53 -50.76 28.29
N ALA A 87 6.55 -51.41 29.44
CA ALA A 87 7.16 -52.74 29.60
C ALA A 87 6.35 -53.86 28.92
N THR A 88 5.01 -53.68 28.78
CA THR A 88 4.10 -54.72 28.27
C THR A 88 3.37 -54.33 26.99
N GLN A 89 3.92 -53.34 26.26
CA GLN A 89 3.27 -52.75 25.08
C GLN A 89 2.82 -53.75 24.03
N ASP A 90 3.64 -54.77 23.70
CA ASP A 90 3.36 -55.77 22.70
C ASP A 90 2.11 -56.64 23.03
N ARG A 91 1.88 -56.82 24.32
CA ARG A 91 0.71 -57.61 24.80
C ARG A 91 -0.53 -56.74 24.98
N LEU A 92 -0.37 -55.51 25.42
CA LEU A 92 -1.49 -54.57 25.66
C LEU A 92 -2.07 -53.98 24.38
N GLN A 93 -1.31 -53.85 23.31
CA GLN A 93 -1.73 -53.14 22.09
C GLN A 93 -3.10 -53.57 21.57
N LYS A 94 -3.35 -54.90 21.47
CA LYS A 94 -4.65 -55.40 20.99
C LYS A 94 -5.78 -55.15 21.98
N HIS A 95 -5.51 -55.19 23.29
CA HIS A 95 -6.50 -54.98 24.33
C HIS A 95 -6.85 -53.48 24.48
N VAL A 96 -5.88 -52.61 24.33
CA VAL A 96 -6.07 -51.12 24.31
C VAL A 96 -6.87 -50.72 23.07
N ALA A 97 -6.51 -51.26 21.92
CA ALA A 97 -7.28 -51.03 20.68
C ALA A 97 -8.74 -51.45 20.80
N ARG A 98 -8.98 -52.64 21.40
CA ARG A 98 -10.33 -53.10 21.67
C ARG A 98 -11.09 -52.24 22.65
N TYR A 99 -10.44 -51.83 23.73
CA TYR A 99 -11.03 -50.92 24.73
C TYR A 99 -11.54 -49.62 24.10
N PHE A 100 -10.69 -48.93 23.30
CA PHE A 100 -11.11 -47.73 22.63
C PHE A 100 -12.18 -47.96 21.57
N SER A 101 -12.11 -49.10 20.83
CA SER A 101 -13.13 -49.41 19.84
C SER A 101 -14.51 -49.61 20.47
N GLU A 102 -14.59 -50.36 21.56
CA GLU A 102 -15.86 -50.63 22.27
C GLU A 102 -16.37 -49.33 22.95
N ALA A 103 -15.48 -48.53 23.53
CA ALA A 103 -15.86 -47.32 24.20
C ALA A 103 -16.32 -46.20 23.22
N LEU A 104 -15.64 -46.01 22.07
CA LEU A 104 -16.01 -45.02 21.05
C LEU A 104 -17.34 -45.39 20.37
N GLN A 105 -17.55 -46.67 20.03
CA GLN A 105 -18.82 -47.16 19.47
C GLN A 105 -19.98 -46.99 20.44
N GLY A 106 -19.80 -47.34 21.71
CA GLY A 106 -20.85 -47.23 22.75
C GLY A 106 -21.28 -45.78 23.01
N VAL A 107 -20.39 -44.80 22.86
CA VAL A 107 -20.74 -43.37 23.06
C VAL A 107 -21.44 -42.81 21.82
N LEU A 108 -21.03 -43.19 20.60
CA LEU A 108 -21.65 -42.71 19.37
C LEU A 108 -23.10 -43.22 19.21
N GLU A 109 -23.41 -44.44 19.65
CA GLU A 109 -24.78 -45.01 19.66
C GLU A 109 -25.72 -44.31 20.66
N PHE A 110 -25.17 -43.70 21.74
CA PHE A 110 -25.96 -42.91 22.72
C PHE A 110 -26.27 -41.50 22.26
N ASP A 111 -25.37 -40.85 21.52
CA ASP A 111 -25.56 -39.48 21.01
C ASP A 111 -26.59 -39.43 19.87
N GLU A 112 -26.71 -40.44 19.02
CA GLU A 112 -27.77 -40.54 18.00
C GLU A 112 -29.20 -40.68 18.57
N SER A 113 -29.33 -41.04 19.85
CA SER A 113 -30.63 -41.19 20.51
C SER A 113 -31.10 -39.95 21.26
N SER A 114 -30.31 -38.88 21.37
CA SER A 114 -30.62 -37.64 22.14
C SER A 114 -30.91 -36.40 21.32
N ASP A 115 -30.88 -36.47 19.97
CA ASP A 115 -31.01 -35.30 19.09
C ASP A 115 -32.47 -34.94 18.73
N GLU A 116 -33.48 -35.10 19.58
CA GLU A 116 -34.82 -34.60 19.27
C GLU A 116 -35.28 -33.29 19.97
N ASP A 117 -34.51 -32.75 20.89
CA ASP A 117 -34.93 -31.46 21.54
C ASP A 117 -33.77 -30.57 21.95
N GLU A 118 -33.19 -29.79 21.03
CA GLU A 118 -32.60 -28.46 21.35
C GLU A 118 -32.34 -27.64 20.10
N ASN A 119 -33.36 -26.90 19.70
CA ASN A 119 -33.25 -25.84 18.67
C ASN A 119 -32.93 -24.50 19.35
N ASP A 120 -32.00 -23.76 18.72
CA ASP A 120 -31.78 -22.32 18.88
C ASP A 120 -31.34 -21.75 20.23
N LYS A 121 -30.02 -21.66 20.42
CA LYS A 121 -29.40 -20.48 21.06
C LYS A 121 -28.19 -20.00 20.27
N GLU A 122 -28.33 -18.80 19.69
CA GLU A 122 -27.26 -18.00 19.09
C GLU A 122 -26.10 -17.82 20.08
N VAL A 123 -24.90 -18.23 19.66
CA VAL A 123 -23.67 -18.03 20.43
C VAL A 123 -23.14 -16.62 20.15
N GLY A 124 -23.34 -15.73 21.11
CA GLY A 124 -22.74 -14.41 21.15
C GLY A 124 -21.21 -14.46 21.23
N ASN A 125 -20.62 -13.58 20.43
CA ASN A 125 -19.21 -13.30 20.29
C ASN A 125 -18.55 -12.90 21.63
N GLY A 126 -17.60 -13.65 22.10
CA GLY A 126 -16.79 -13.32 23.27
C GLY A 126 -15.53 -14.16 23.29
N GLY A 127 -14.40 -13.55 22.86
CA GLY A 127 -13.11 -14.17 22.99
C GLY A 127 -12.79 -14.47 24.46
N ARG A 128 -12.42 -15.69 24.73
CA ARG A 128 -11.76 -16.10 25.97
C ARG A 128 -10.54 -16.93 25.61
N ASP A 129 -9.42 -16.55 26.23
CA ASP A 129 -8.17 -17.27 26.27
C ASP A 129 -8.39 -18.72 26.71
N ASP A 130 -7.80 -19.65 25.96
CA ASP A 130 -7.66 -21.05 26.34
C ASP A 130 -6.62 -21.20 27.48
N SER A 131 -7.06 -20.95 28.70
CA SER A 131 -6.42 -21.57 29.88
C SER A 131 -7.15 -22.89 30.13
N ASP A 132 -6.46 -24.01 29.83
CA ASP A 132 -6.87 -25.35 30.21
C ASP A 132 -6.76 -25.51 31.74
N GLU A 133 -7.66 -24.95 32.51
CA GLU A 133 -7.80 -25.26 33.96
C GLU A 133 -9.27 -25.35 34.35
N ASP A 134 -9.68 -26.59 34.64
CA ASP A 134 -10.62 -27.03 35.65
C ASP A 134 -11.89 -26.23 35.91
N GLU A 135 -12.99 -26.49 35.16
CA GLU A 135 -14.34 -26.41 35.62
C GLU A 135 -15.09 -27.72 35.27
N ASP A 136 -14.89 -28.75 36.07
CA ASP A 136 -15.69 -29.98 36.11
C ASP A 136 -15.97 -30.42 37.53
N GLU A 137 -16.87 -29.71 38.24
CA GLU A 137 -17.67 -30.27 39.32
C GLU A 137 -19.14 -30.01 39.00
N ASP A 138 -19.75 -30.94 38.28
CA ASP A 138 -21.14 -31.37 38.48
C ASP A 138 -21.63 -32.23 37.31
N SER A 139 -21.33 -33.51 37.32
CA SER A 139 -22.13 -34.56 36.65
C SER A 139 -21.67 -35.97 37.09
N ARG A 140 -21.84 -36.24 38.36
CA ARG A 140 -21.73 -37.63 38.86
C ARG A 140 -23.11 -38.31 38.83
N THR A 141 -23.60 -38.61 37.63
CA THR A 141 -24.71 -39.58 37.48
C THR A 141 -24.59 -40.24 36.12
N SER A 142 -24.40 -41.50 36.18
CA SER A 142 -24.31 -42.58 35.17
C SER A 142 -22.90 -42.88 34.67
N GLY A 143 -22.52 -44.15 34.76
CA GLY A 143 -21.18 -44.69 34.53
C GLY A 143 -20.75 -44.79 33.03
N SER A 144 -21.15 -43.91 32.13
CA SER A 144 -20.69 -43.81 30.78
C SER A 144 -19.54 -42.80 30.69
N ILE A 145 -18.39 -43.19 30.11
CA ILE A 145 -17.25 -42.35 29.84
C ILE A 145 -17.64 -41.40 28.69
N SER A 146 -17.46 -40.08 28.89
CA SER A 146 -17.79 -39.13 27.83
C SER A 146 -16.80 -39.24 26.65
N LEU A 147 -17.23 -38.92 25.43
CA LEU A 147 -16.39 -38.91 24.24
C LEU A 147 -15.15 -38.04 24.44
N ARG A 148 -15.33 -36.86 25.04
CA ARG A 148 -14.23 -35.92 25.39
C ARG A 148 -13.17 -36.59 26.29
N THR A 149 -13.60 -37.38 27.29
CA THR A 149 -12.67 -38.10 28.19
C THR A 149 -11.86 -39.15 27.44
N LEU A 150 -12.45 -39.85 26.48
CA LEU A 150 -11.76 -40.85 25.66
C LEU A 150 -10.67 -40.18 24.80
N HIS A 151 -10.99 -39.06 24.20
CA HIS A 151 -10.00 -38.29 23.41
C HIS A 151 -8.86 -37.76 24.25
N ILE A 152 -9.13 -37.29 25.48
CA ILE A 152 -8.08 -36.90 26.43
C ILE A 152 -7.17 -38.09 26.78
N GLN A 153 -7.77 -39.29 27.03
CA GLN A 153 -7.00 -40.50 27.29
C GLN A 153 -6.09 -40.83 26.10
N ILE A 154 -6.57 -40.75 24.85
CA ILE A 154 -5.80 -40.99 23.63
C ILE A 154 -4.60 -40.08 23.54
N VAL A 155 -4.78 -38.75 23.77
CA VAL A 155 -3.69 -37.77 23.72
C VAL A 155 -2.65 -38.06 24.80
N ARG A 156 -3.07 -38.27 26.06
CA ARG A 156 -2.14 -38.54 27.18
C ARG A 156 -1.42 -39.90 27.02
N LEU A 157 -2.10 -40.88 26.48
CA LEU A 157 -1.46 -42.17 26.17
C LEU A 157 -0.41 -42.02 25.05
N ALA A 158 -0.66 -41.13 24.07
CA ALA A 158 0.31 -40.83 23.03
C ALA A 158 1.59 -40.22 23.57
N GLU A 159 1.43 -39.28 24.53
CA GLU A 159 2.56 -38.67 25.24
C GLU A 159 3.37 -39.66 26.04
N ALA A 160 2.69 -40.64 26.67
CA ALA A 160 3.31 -41.60 27.55
C ALA A 160 3.89 -42.83 26.83
N VAL A 161 3.10 -43.48 25.94
CA VAL A 161 3.45 -44.71 25.25
C VAL A 161 2.88 -44.74 23.80
N PRO A 162 3.53 -44.04 22.88
CA PRO A 162 3.04 -43.86 21.48
C PRO A 162 2.75 -45.15 20.74
N SER A 163 3.53 -46.21 20.99
CA SER A 163 3.42 -47.50 20.34
C SER A 163 2.07 -48.19 20.53
N LEU A 164 1.38 -47.94 21.64
CA LEU A 164 0.08 -48.52 21.93
C LEU A 164 -1.04 -47.97 21.06
N LEU A 165 -0.86 -46.75 20.51
CA LEU A 165 -1.86 -46.09 19.70
C LEU A 165 -1.88 -46.45 18.23
N THR A 166 -0.90 -47.19 17.72
CA THR A 166 -0.81 -47.57 16.30
C THR A 166 -2.08 -48.25 15.78
N SER A 167 -2.78 -48.99 16.65
CA SER A 167 -4.05 -49.65 16.28
C SER A 167 -5.29 -48.86 16.69
N VAL A 168 -5.15 -47.78 17.47
CA VAL A 168 -6.26 -46.90 17.94
C VAL A 168 -6.50 -45.76 16.94
N ILE A 169 -5.46 -45.16 16.41
CA ILE A 169 -5.56 -44.00 15.50
C ILE A 169 -6.50 -44.28 14.31
N PRO A 170 -6.47 -45.45 13.61
CA PRO A 170 -7.40 -45.73 12.53
C PRO A 170 -8.88 -45.75 12.95
N GLN A 171 -9.15 -45.93 14.24
CA GLN A 171 -10.54 -45.97 14.77
C GLN A 171 -11.19 -44.59 14.84
N LEU A 172 -10.38 -43.51 14.76
CA LEU A 172 -10.87 -42.12 14.69
C LEU A 172 -11.26 -41.69 13.26
N GLU A 173 -11.06 -42.52 12.24
CA GLU A 173 -11.47 -42.23 10.85
C GLU A 173 -12.97 -41.94 10.69
N PRO A 174 -13.88 -42.79 11.24
CA PRO A 174 -15.31 -42.53 11.12
C PRO A 174 -15.75 -41.20 11.76
N GLU A 175 -15.10 -40.81 12.84
CA GLU A 175 -15.40 -39.55 13.51
C GLU A 175 -15.03 -38.33 12.68
N LEU A 176 -13.96 -38.39 11.87
CA LEU A 176 -13.62 -37.33 10.91
C LEU A 176 -14.69 -37.15 9.82
N GLU A 177 -15.48 -38.18 9.52
CA GLU A 177 -16.54 -38.15 8.52
C GLU A 177 -17.95 -38.04 9.11
N SER A 178 -18.06 -38.03 10.45
CA SER A 178 -19.35 -37.90 11.16
C SER A 178 -20.12 -36.66 10.72
N ASP A 179 -21.45 -36.72 10.63
CA ASP A 179 -22.32 -35.58 10.37
C ASP A 179 -22.37 -34.63 11.57
N SER A 180 -22.10 -35.11 12.79
CA SER A 180 -22.03 -34.32 14.01
C SER A 180 -20.80 -33.40 14.01
N VAL A 181 -21.01 -32.08 14.09
CA VAL A 181 -19.94 -31.06 14.11
C VAL A 181 -19.04 -31.18 15.33
N PRO A 182 -19.56 -31.36 16.55
CA PRO A 182 -18.75 -31.55 17.75
C PRO A 182 -17.82 -32.74 17.65
N VAL A 183 -18.32 -33.90 17.14
CA VAL A 183 -17.52 -35.11 16.96
C VAL A 183 -16.38 -34.87 15.97
N ARG A 184 -16.68 -34.33 14.78
CA ARG A 184 -15.65 -33.98 13.81
C ARG A 184 -14.60 -32.99 14.35
N LEU A 185 -15.02 -32.00 15.11
CA LEU A 185 -14.12 -31.01 15.73
C LEU A 185 -13.18 -31.70 16.73
N LEU A 186 -13.75 -32.56 17.59
CA LEU A 186 -12.98 -33.28 18.59
C LEU A 186 -11.96 -34.23 17.97
N ALA A 187 -12.37 -35.01 16.95
CA ALA A 187 -11.47 -35.88 16.19
C ALA A 187 -10.36 -35.08 15.48
N THR A 188 -10.72 -33.94 14.83
CA THR A 188 -9.76 -33.05 14.17
C THR A 188 -8.72 -32.50 15.15
N ARG A 189 -9.16 -32.09 16.35
CA ARG A 189 -8.30 -31.58 17.42
C ARG A 189 -7.37 -32.66 17.96
N THR A 190 -7.92 -33.84 18.24
CA THR A 190 -7.15 -34.97 18.79
C THR A 190 -6.08 -35.45 17.82
N LEU A 191 -6.46 -35.73 16.59
CA LEU A 191 -5.50 -36.10 15.54
C LEU A 191 -4.48 -34.99 15.24
N GLY A 192 -4.91 -33.72 15.28
CA GLY A 192 -4.03 -32.58 15.16
C GLY A 192 -2.98 -32.54 16.29
N LYS A 193 -3.39 -32.78 17.55
CA LYS A 193 -2.45 -32.92 18.68
C LYS A 193 -1.46 -34.06 18.43
N LEU A 194 -1.92 -35.24 18.02
CA LEU A 194 -1.07 -36.40 17.74
C LEU A 194 -0.05 -36.12 16.63
N PHE A 195 -0.48 -35.54 15.52
CA PHE A 195 0.39 -35.22 14.38
C PHE A 195 1.38 -34.08 14.66
N SER A 196 1.12 -33.26 15.67
CA SER A 196 2.00 -32.17 16.11
C SER A 196 2.92 -32.54 17.26
N MET A 197 2.90 -33.77 17.75
CA MET A 197 3.79 -34.22 18.81
C MET A 197 5.23 -34.30 18.31
N PRO A 198 6.21 -33.91 19.13
CA PRO A 198 7.62 -34.02 18.76
C PRO A 198 8.02 -35.49 18.58
N PRO A 199 8.94 -35.79 17.64
CA PRO A 199 9.38 -37.16 17.41
C PRO A 199 10.05 -37.75 18.65
N SER A 200 9.57 -38.87 19.12
CA SER A 200 10.13 -39.59 20.28
C SER A 200 11.34 -40.43 19.83
N GLY A 201 12.54 -39.84 19.86
CA GLY A 201 13.78 -40.53 19.49
C GLY A 201 13.86 -40.86 17.98
N ALA A 202 14.11 -42.12 17.60
CA ALA A 202 14.20 -42.57 16.21
C ALA A 202 12.85 -43.02 15.62
N SER A 203 11.73 -42.75 16.29
CA SER A 203 10.39 -43.11 15.81
C SER A 203 9.94 -42.21 14.66
N GLU A 204 9.29 -42.80 13.67
CA GLU A 204 8.59 -42.07 12.61
C GLU A 204 7.40 -41.31 13.18
N SER A 205 7.06 -40.16 12.54
CA SER A 205 5.88 -39.36 12.93
C SER A 205 4.58 -40.16 12.79
N PHE A 206 3.58 -39.84 13.61
CA PHE A 206 2.25 -40.45 13.46
C PHE A 206 1.66 -40.29 12.06
N ALA A 207 1.97 -39.16 11.38
CA ALA A 207 1.56 -38.90 9.99
C ALA A 207 2.15 -39.94 9.01
N SER A 208 3.43 -40.33 9.20
CA SER A 208 4.11 -41.32 8.37
C SER A 208 3.60 -42.73 8.65
N LEU A 209 3.30 -43.03 9.91
CA LEU A 209 2.77 -44.34 10.33
C LEU A 209 1.32 -44.55 9.86
N HIS A 210 0.51 -43.48 9.75
CA HIS A 210 -0.92 -43.56 9.40
C HIS A 210 -1.26 -42.65 8.22
N PRO A 211 -0.74 -42.93 7.01
CA PRO A 211 -0.90 -42.05 5.84
C PRO A 211 -2.35 -41.86 5.38
N HIS A 212 -3.23 -42.84 5.64
CA HIS A 212 -4.66 -42.75 5.31
C HIS A 212 -5.37 -41.74 6.24
N VAL A 213 -5.23 -41.90 7.56
CA VAL A 213 -5.80 -40.97 8.56
C VAL A 213 -5.27 -39.58 8.36
N TRP A 214 -3.96 -39.43 8.09
CA TRP A 214 -3.31 -38.20 7.78
C TRP A 214 -3.97 -37.51 6.56
N LYS A 215 -4.21 -38.24 5.48
CA LYS A 215 -4.89 -37.71 4.29
C LYS A 215 -6.32 -37.26 4.58
N MET A 216 -7.07 -37.98 5.38
CA MET A 216 -8.43 -37.63 5.79
C MET A 216 -8.41 -36.34 6.67
N TRP A 217 -7.47 -36.29 7.61
CA TRP A 217 -7.28 -35.10 8.44
C TRP A 217 -6.88 -33.86 7.61
N LEU A 218 -6.02 -34.02 6.59
CA LEU A 218 -5.73 -32.95 5.64
C LEU A 218 -7.00 -32.47 4.91
N GLY A 219 -7.95 -33.34 4.67
CA GLY A 219 -9.25 -33.03 4.08
C GLY A 219 -10.09 -32.07 4.94
N ARG A 220 -9.89 -32.03 6.26
CA ARG A 220 -10.61 -31.11 7.17
C ARG A 220 -10.21 -29.64 6.98
N ALA A 221 -9.11 -29.37 6.28
CA ALA A 221 -8.77 -28.03 5.85
C ALA A 221 -9.87 -27.31 5.07
N VAL A 222 -10.72 -28.05 4.35
CA VAL A 222 -11.82 -27.55 3.52
C VAL A 222 -13.20 -27.89 4.10
N ASP A 223 -13.29 -28.20 5.40
CA ASP A 223 -14.57 -28.50 6.05
C ASP A 223 -15.55 -27.32 5.92
N LYS A 224 -16.84 -27.64 5.84
CA LYS A 224 -17.91 -26.63 5.76
C LYS A 224 -17.95 -25.73 7.02
N GLN A 225 -17.61 -26.28 8.17
CA GLN A 225 -17.69 -25.59 9.46
C GLN A 225 -16.43 -24.77 9.75
N LEU A 226 -16.64 -23.53 10.18
CA LEU A 226 -15.59 -22.58 10.53
C LEU A 226 -14.67 -23.10 11.65
N SER A 227 -15.27 -23.60 12.74
CA SER A 227 -14.53 -24.08 13.91
C SER A 227 -13.56 -25.22 13.59
N ILE A 228 -13.93 -26.11 12.67
CA ILE A 228 -13.05 -27.21 12.23
C ILE A 228 -11.87 -26.68 11.41
N ARG A 229 -12.12 -25.70 10.50
CA ARG A 229 -11.04 -25.09 9.72
C ARG A 229 -10.06 -24.31 10.59
N LEU A 230 -10.55 -23.57 11.61
CA LEU A 230 -9.72 -22.88 12.58
C LEU A 230 -8.85 -23.84 13.39
N CYS A 231 -9.45 -24.90 13.93
CA CYS A 231 -8.76 -25.96 14.63
C CYS A 231 -7.69 -26.62 13.75
N TRP A 232 -8.04 -26.91 12.50
CA TRP A 232 -7.10 -27.51 11.56
C TRP A 232 -5.89 -26.61 11.29
N VAL A 233 -6.09 -25.30 11.05
CA VAL A 233 -4.99 -24.34 10.81
C VAL A 233 -4.02 -24.31 11.98
N GLU A 234 -4.55 -24.30 13.21
CA GLU A 234 -3.73 -24.26 14.42
C GLU A 234 -2.78 -25.47 14.50
N TYR A 235 -3.34 -26.67 14.34
CA TYR A 235 -2.53 -27.89 14.43
C TYR A 235 -1.66 -28.14 13.19
N ALA A 236 -2.08 -27.63 12.02
CA ALA A 236 -1.26 -27.68 10.81
C ALA A 236 0.04 -26.86 10.97
N ILE A 237 -0.02 -25.67 11.60
CA ILE A 237 1.16 -24.87 11.90
C ILE A 237 2.02 -25.56 12.96
N LYS A 238 1.43 -26.09 14.04
CA LYS A 238 2.17 -26.85 15.06
C LYS A 238 2.88 -28.07 14.44
N SER A 239 2.20 -28.81 13.56
CA SER A 239 2.78 -29.95 12.85
C SER A 239 3.91 -29.55 11.90
N LEU A 240 3.77 -28.41 11.19
CA LEU A 240 4.79 -27.88 10.28
C LEU A 240 6.09 -27.55 11.03
N VAL A 241 5.96 -26.96 12.23
CA VAL A 241 7.11 -26.59 13.07
C VAL A 241 7.84 -27.82 13.63
N GLN A 242 7.09 -28.86 14.04
CA GLN A 242 7.66 -30.05 14.65
C GLN A 242 8.19 -31.06 13.61
N HIS A 243 7.61 -31.08 12.39
CA HIS A 243 7.83 -32.09 11.37
C HIS A 243 8.03 -31.43 10.02
N THR A 244 9.26 -30.99 9.73
CA THR A 244 9.61 -30.32 8.46
C THR A 244 9.41 -31.22 7.23
N GLU A 245 9.47 -32.54 7.39
CA GLU A 245 9.18 -33.52 6.32
C GLU A 245 7.73 -33.44 5.81
N LEU A 246 6.80 -32.89 6.61
CA LEU A 246 5.39 -32.76 6.23
C LEU A 246 5.11 -31.46 5.43
N GLU A 247 6.11 -30.62 5.20
CA GLU A 247 6.00 -29.33 4.50
C GLU A 247 5.24 -29.46 3.17
N THR A 248 5.63 -30.42 2.35
CA THR A 248 5.05 -30.60 1.00
C THR A 248 3.55 -30.90 1.04
N ALA A 249 3.06 -31.56 2.09
CA ALA A 249 1.66 -31.89 2.27
C ALA A 249 0.86 -30.76 2.93
N LEU A 250 1.48 -29.99 3.84
CA LEU A 250 0.81 -28.95 4.64
C LEU A 250 0.73 -27.60 3.92
N ILE A 251 1.73 -27.21 3.14
CA ILE A 251 1.78 -25.87 2.53
C ILE A 251 0.63 -25.61 1.54
N PRO A 252 0.26 -26.50 0.61
CA PRO A 252 -0.85 -26.21 -0.31
C PRO A 252 -2.19 -25.93 0.40
N PRO A 253 -2.65 -26.74 1.38
CA PRO A 253 -3.88 -26.42 2.10
C PRO A 253 -3.73 -25.17 3.01
N LEU A 254 -2.57 -24.90 3.63
CA LEU A 254 -2.35 -23.66 4.40
C LEU A 254 -2.45 -22.42 3.50
N VAL A 255 -1.85 -22.43 2.33
CA VAL A 255 -1.98 -21.37 1.32
C VAL A 255 -3.45 -21.18 0.91
N SER A 256 -4.21 -22.27 0.75
CA SER A 256 -5.65 -22.18 0.49
C SER A 256 -6.42 -21.53 1.64
N ARG A 257 -6.02 -21.75 2.91
CA ARG A 257 -6.66 -21.11 4.08
C ARG A 257 -6.29 -19.62 4.20
N ALA A 258 -5.15 -19.21 3.68
CA ALA A 258 -4.83 -17.79 3.58
C ALA A 258 -5.86 -16.98 2.74
N VAL A 259 -6.57 -17.63 1.81
CA VAL A 259 -7.63 -17.04 0.98
C VAL A 259 -9.03 -17.59 1.32
N ASP A 260 -9.22 -18.09 2.53
CA ASP A 260 -10.51 -18.61 3.01
C ASP A 260 -11.64 -17.56 2.84
N PRO A 261 -12.88 -18.00 2.55
CA PRO A 261 -14.03 -17.09 2.52
C PRO A 261 -14.25 -16.36 3.84
N ASP A 262 -13.95 -17.00 4.97
CA ASP A 262 -14.13 -16.45 6.30
C ASP A 262 -12.91 -15.63 6.76
N GLU A 263 -13.17 -14.46 7.34
CA GLU A 263 -12.11 -13.55 7.81
C GLU A 263 -11.34 -14.07 9.02
N HIS A 264 -11.98 -14.82 9.91
CA HIS A 264 -11.32 -15.36 11.11
C HIS A 264 -10.28 -16.43 10.73
N VAL A 265 -10.57 -17.27 9.73
CA VAL A 265 -9.60 -18.25 9.22
C VAL A 265 -8.42 -17.55 8.57
N ARG A 266 -8.70 -16.50 7.74
CA ARG A 266 -7.63 -15.71 7.11
C ARG A 266 -6.75 -14.98 8.13
N ALA A 267 -7.32 -14.54 9.25
CA ALA A 267 -6.60 -13.86 10.32
C ALA A 267 -5.80 -14.82 11.22
N ARG A 268 -6.32 -16.05 11.44
CA ARG A 268 -5.70 -17.03 12.35
C ARG A 268 -4.32 -17.49 11.88
N LEU A 269 -4.13 -17.66 10.57
CA LEU A 269 -2.85 -18.10 10.02
C LEU A 269 -1.70 -17.11 10.34
N PRO A 270 -1.77 -15.80 9.98
CA PRO A 270 -0.73 -14.85 10.36
C PRO A 270 -0.60 -14.69 11.89
N GLU A 271 -1.70 -14.79 12.65
CA GLU A 271 -1.67 -14.72 14.10
C GLU A 271 -0.79 -15.82 14.70
N LEU A 272 -0.95 -17.06 14.25
CA LEU A 272 -0.14 -18.20 14.68
C LEU A 272 1.33 -18.04 14.26
N ILE A 273 1.60 -17.58 13.05
CA ILE A 273 2.97 -17.30 12.60
C ILE A 273 3.63 -16.23 13.50
N ALA A 274 2.86 -15.22 13.94
CA ALA A 274 3.37 -14.20 14.84
C ALA A 274 3.75 -14.72 16.23
N THR A 275 3.30 -15.90 16.65
CA THR A 275 3.67 -16.49 17.95
C THR A 275 4.98 -17.28 17.91
N LEU A 276 5.49 -17.62 16.72
CA LEU A 276 6.67 -18.46 16.56
C LEU A 276 7.97 -17.71 16.89
N ASP A 277 8.97 -18.45 17.37
CA ASP A 277 10.30 -17.95 17.60
C ASP A 277 11.10 -17.82 16.30
N TYR A 278 12.18 -17.04 16.32
CA TYR A 278 12.96 -16.74 15.11
C TYR A 278 13.51 -17.98 14.41
N GLU A 279 14.04 -18.94 15.17
CA GLU A 279 14.58 -20.18 14.62
C GLU A 279 13.50 -20.96 13.85
N MET A 280 12.29 -21.06 14.41
CA MET A 280 11.15 -21.70 13.76
C MET A 280 10.73 -20.96 12.49
N LEU A 281 10.69 -19.63 12.52
CA LEU A 281 10.37 -18.80 11.35
C LEU A 281 11.42 -18.95 10.24
N ARG A 282 12.70 -19.03 10.61
CA ARG A 282 13.80 -19.18 9.67
C ARG A 282 13.82 -20.56 9.02
N ASP A 283 13.69 -21.62 9.81
CA ASP A 283 14.01 -22.99 9.38
C ASP A 283 12.77 -23.78 8.97
N CYS A 284 11.62 -23.59 9.66
CA CYS A 284 10.43 -24.42 9.47
C CYS A 284 9.37 -23.78 8.56
N VAL A 285 9.29 -22.42 8.50
CA VAL A 285 8.25 -21.76 7.69
C VAL A 285 8.80 -21.40 6.31
N PRO A 286 8.26 -21.95 5.20
CA PRO A 286 8.77 -21.66 3.87
C PRO A 286 8.39 -20.26 3.37
N LEU A 287 9.24 -19.69 2.52
CA LEU A 287 9.07 -18.35 1.94
C LEU A 287 7.70 -18.17 1.24
N ARG A 288 7.20 -19.23 0.61
CA ARG A 288 5.90 -19.20 -0.07
C ARG A 288 4.76 -18.81 0.87
N LEU A 289 4.74 -19.34 2.10
CA LEU A 289 3.71 -19.01 3.09
C LEU A 289 3.81 -17.55 3.55
N PHE A 290 5.03 -17.03 3.76
CA PHE A 290 5.23 -15.62 4.07
C PHE A 290 4.73 -14.69 2.96
N ARG A 291 4.95 -15.05 1.69
CA ARG A 291 4.46 -14.26 0.55
C ARG A 291 2.93 -14.21 0.50
N GLU A 292 2.26 -15.32 0.80
CA GLU A 292 0.79 -15.35 0.89
C GLU A 292 0.27 -14.50 2.06
N ILE A 293 0.94 -14.53 3.20
CA ILE A 293 0.64 -13.62 4.33
C ILE A 293 0.83 -12.17 3.89
N GLY A 294 1.89 -11.87 3.12
CA GLY A 294 2.12 -10.52 2.55
C GLY A 294 0.96 -10.01 1.71
N GLN A 295 0.31 -10.89 0.92
CA GLN A 295 -0.89 -10.51 0.17
C GLN A 295 -2.09 -10.18 1.07
N ARG A 296 -2.14 -10.73 2.29
CA ARG A 296 -3.22 -10.42 3.27
C ARG A 296 -3.08 -9.03 3.87
N GLY A 297 -1.91 -8.40 3.80
CA GLY A 297 -1.73 -6.98 4.12
C GLY A 297 -2.63 -6.04 3.30
N LYS A 298 -3.15 -6.52 2.15
CA LYS A 298 -4.11 -5.81 1.27
C LYS A 298 -5.55 -6.32 1.41
N ASP A 299 -5.86 -7.14 2.42
CA ASP A 299 -7.20 -7.71 2.62
C ASP A 299 -8.24 -6.60 2.89
N ARG A 300 -9.50 -6.84 2.50
CA ARG A 300 -10.60 -5.93 2.74
C ARG A 300 -10.90 -5.74 4.24
N ARG A 301 -10.74 -6.81 5.03
CA ARG A 301 -11.01 -6.82 6.45
C ARG A 301 -9.81 -6.36 7.25
N ARG A 302 -10.05 -5.36 8.12
CA ARG A 302 -9.00 -4.75 8.94
C ARG A 302 -8.28 -5.76 9.82
N ILE A 303 -9.03 -6.67 10.48
CA ILE A 303 -8.45 -7.68 11.37
C ILE A 303 -7.43 -8.57 10.64
N VAL A 304 -7.72 -8.96 9.40
CA VAL A 304 -6.80 -9.77 8.57
C VAL A 304 -5.55 -8.99 8.22
N ARG A 305 -5.72 -7.71 7.80
CA ARG A 305 -4.58 -6.83 7.46
C ARG A 305 -3.66 -6.63 8.65
N ASP A 306 -4.23 -6.25 9.79
CA ASP A 306 -3.46 -5.95 11.00
C ASP A 306 -2.67 -7.17 11.46
N ARG A 307 -3.29 -8.37 11.50
CA ARG A 307 -2.60 -9.62 11.85
C ARG A 307 -1.50 -9.98 10.85
N ALA A 308 -1.73 -9.79 9.56
CA ALA A 308 -0.73 -10.05 8.52
C ALA A 308 0.47 -9.11 8.62
N LEU A 309 0.23 -7.81 8.79
CA LEU A 309 1.28 -6.79 8.95
C LEU A 309 2.06 -6.99 10.26
N ASP A 310 1.39 -7.35 11.35
CA ASP A 310 2.03 -7.63 12.63
C ASP A 310 2.93 -8.88 12.54
N ALA A 311 2.45 -9.95 11.89
CA ALA A 311 3.25 -11.17 11.69
C ALA A 311 4.51 -10.90 10.88
N LEU A 312 4.39 -10.21 9.74
CA LEU A 312 5.53 -9.85 8.90
C LEU A 312 6.48 -8.90 9.61
N GLY A 313 5.94 -7.86 10.24
CA GLY A 313 6.72 -6.86 10.96
C GLY A 313 7.52 -7.50 12.11
N ARG A 314 6.86 -8.34 12.92
CA ARG A 314 7.53 -9.09 14.01
C ARG A 314 8.61 -10.02 13.47
N THR A 315 8.32 -10.77 12.40
CA THR A 315 9.31 -11.65 11.75
C THR A 315 10.54 -10.84 11.31
N PHE A 316 10.34 -9.69 10.66
CA PHE A 316 11.44 -8.81 10.26
C PHE A 316 12.20 -8.27 11.46
N SER A 317 11.51 -7.86 12.53
CA SER A 317 12.17 -7.35 13.74
C SER A 317 13.05 -8.38 14.41
N LEU A 318 12.59 -9.64 14.50
CA LEU A 318 13.37 -10.75 15.04
C LEU A 318 14.60 -11.05 14.17
N ALA A 319 14.41 -11.11 12.85
CA ALA A 319 15.48 -11.32 11.88
C ALA A 319 16.53 -10.19 11.93
N TYR A 320 16.10 -8.94 12.10
CA TYR A 320 17.00 -7.80 12.23
C TYR A 320 17.83 -7.83 13.53
N ALA A 321 17.29 -8.36 14.62
CA ALA A 321 17.95 -8.44 15.91
C ALA A 321 19.05 -9.53 15.95
N ASP A 322 18.82 -10.63 15.22
CA ASP A 322 19.73 -11.79 15.19
C ASP A 322 20.95 -11.59 14.25
N SER A 323 21.00 -10.51 13.55
CA SER A 323 21.87 -10.08 12.45
C SER A 323 23.21 -10.81 12.26
N ASP A 324 23.19 -11.95 11.59
CA ASP A 324 24.12 -12.25 10.52
C ASP A 324 23.54 -11.59 9.26
N GLU A 325 24.22 -10.56 8.74
CA GLU A 325 23.70 -9.73 7.63
C GLU A 325 23.27 -10.57 6.40
N SER A 326 23.85 -11.75 6.20
CA SER A 326 23.54 -12.63 5.08
C SER A 326 22.14 -13.25 5.12
N THR A 327 21.66 -13.72 6.27
CA THR A 327 20.36 -14.38 6.40
C THR A 327 19.18 -13.42 6.31
N LEU A 328 19.36 -12.20 6.77
CA LEU A 328 18.34 -11.14 6.60
C LEU A 328 18.10 -10.83 5.13
N TYR A 329 19.17 -10.68 4.34
CA TYR A 329 19.09 -10.35 2.93
C TYR A 329 18.46 -11.46 2.07
N GLU A 330 18.65 -12.73 2.41
CA GLU A 330 18.14 -13.83 1.58
C GLU A 330 16.66 -14.11 1.78
N LYS A 331 16.16 -14.14 3.01
CA LYS A 331 14.81 -14.62 3.30
C LYS A 331 13.80 -13.53 3.61
N PHE A 332 14.20 -12.45 4.31
CA PHE A 332 13.27 -11.48 4.90
C PHE A 332 13.45 -10.03 4.44
N SER A 333 14.44 -9.71 3.61
CA SER A 333 14.74 -8.35 3.13
C SER A 333 13.58 -7.69 2.36
N TRP A 334 12.72 -8.47 1.74
CA TRP A 334 11.56 -8.01 0.98
C TRP A 334 10.38 -7.54 1.84
N ILE A 335 10.37 -7.86 3.14
CA ILE A 335 9.23 -7.58 4.03
C ILE A 335 8.94 -6.08 4.14
N PRO A 336 9.92 -5.18 4.40
CA PRO A 336 9.66 -3.75 4.48
C PRO A 336 8.97 -3.20 3.22
N GLY A 337 9.42 -3.62 2.03
CA GLY A 337 8.84 -3.21 0.75
C GLY A 337 7.40 -3.68 0.59
N VAL A 338 7.08 -4.92 0.94
CA VAL A 338 5.71 -5.44 0.89
C VAL A 338 4.80 -4.72 1.89
N VAL A 339 5.27 -4.45 3.11
CA VAL A 339 4.50 -3.66 4.09
C VAL A 339 4.16 -2.28 3.53
N LEU A 340 5.14 -1.57 2.94
CA LEU A 340 4.93 -0.27 2.31
C LEU A 340 3.96 -0.36 1.11
N SER A 341 4.09 -1.39 0.27
CA SER A 341 3.24 -1.56 -0.92
C SER A 341 1.75 -1.72 -0.60
N CYS A 342 1.40 -2.06 0.65
CA CYS A 342 0.01 -2.10 1.09
C CYS A 342 -0.64 -0.71 1.11
N HIS A 343 0.14 0.36 1.30
CA HIS A 343 -0.33 1.75 1.24
C HIS A 343 -0.98 2.12 -0.11
N LEU A 344 -0.56 1.51 -1.20
CA LEU A 344 -1.09 1.78 -2.55
C LEU A 344 -2.59 1.51 -2.72
N THR A 345 -3.24 0.83 -1.76
CA THR A 345 -4.70 0.65 -1.76
C THR A 345 -5.48 1.94 -1.52
N GLY A 346 -4.82 3.02 -1.03
CA GLY A 346 -5.36 4.37 -0.92
C GLY A 346 -6.38 4.61 0.21
N SER A 347 -6.61 3.65 1.09
CA SER A 347 -7.47 3.81 2.27
C SER A 347 -6.68 4.34 3.46
N CYS A 348 -7.23 5.33 4.20
CA CYS A 348 -6.60 5.87 5.41
C CYS A 348 -6.42 4.82 6.51
N ASP A 349 -7.32 3.84 6.60
CA ASP A 349 -7.21 2.70 7.51
C ASP A 349 -6.00 1.84 7.23
N VAL A 350 -5.73 1.57 5.94
CA VAL A 350 -4.54 0.79 5.53
C VAL A 350 -3.28 1.57 5.83
N THR A 351 -3.25 2.87 5.50
CA THR A 351 -2.12 3.75 5.82
C THR A 351 -1.78 3.73 7.30
N ARG A 352 -2.81 3.81 8.17
CA ARG A 352 -2.64 3.72 9.62
C ARG A 352 -2.06 2.36 10.05
N SER A 353 -2.55 1.25 9.50
CA SER A 353 -2.03 -0.09 9.81
C SER A 353 -0.58 -0.26 9.35
N VAL A 354 -0.22 0.27 8.19
CA VAL A 354 1.16 0.28 7.66
C VAL A 354 2.09 1.10 8.55
N ILE A 355 1.73 2.34 8.90
CA ILE A 355 2.54 3.21 9.78
C ILE A 355 2.70 2.55 11.15
N ARG A 356 1.62 2.00 11.75
CA ARG A 356 1.69 1.30 13.04
C ARG A 356 2.66 0.11 13.00
N SER A 357 2.56 -0.73 11.97
CA SER A 357 3.47 -1.87 11.79
C SER A 357 4.91 -1.41 11.60
N TRP A 358 5.10 -0.30 10.84
CA TRP A 358 6.42 0.31 10.63
C TRP A 358 7.06 0.77 11.94
N GLU A 359 6.33 1.55 12.74
CA GLU A 359 6.79 2.14 14.00
C GLU A 359 6.96 1.10 15.12
N THR A 360 6.21 0.00 15.07
CA THR A 360 6.26 -1.03 16.11
C THR A 360 7.33 -2.08 15.83
N PHE A 361 7.51 -2.47 14.56
CA PHE A 361 8.32 -3.64 14.21
C PHE A 361 9.43 -3.34 13.21
N ILE A 362 9.16 -2.63 12.09
CA ILE A 362 10.16 -2.48 11.01
C ILE A 362 11.28 -1.54 11.46
N VAL A 363 10.92 -0.33 11.90
CA VAL A 363 11.84 0.65 12.49
C VAL A 363 11.26 1.10 13.83
N PRO A 364 11.38 0.29 14.90
CA PRO A 364 10.88 0.63 16.24
C PRO A 364 11.48 1.92 16.72
N VAL A 365 10.63 2.78 17.28
CA VAL A 365 11.08 4.05 17.83
C VAL A 365 11.97 3.82 19.03
N SER A 366 13.14 4.43 19.01
CA SER A 366 14.20 4.28 19.99
C SER A 366 15.02 5.57 20.06
N GLN A 367 16.17 5.54 20.70
CA GLN A 367 17.10 6.67 20.69
C GLN A 367 17.39 7.13 19.25
N PRO A 368 17.49 8.45 18.98
CA PRO A 368 17.61 9.01 17.64
C PRO A 368 18.70 8.38 16.77
N ASP A 369 19.87 8.10 17.35
CA ASP A 369 21.00 7.51 16.62
C ASP A 369 20.73 6.06 16.16
N VAL A 370 20.12 5.27 17.05
CA VAL A 370 19.78 3.86 16.76
C VAL A 370 18.65 3.81 15.71
N TYR A 371 17.65 4.66 15.93
CA TYR A 371 16.52 4.80 15.00
C TYR A 371 16.99 5.20 13.60
N ALA A 372 17.78 6.26 13.47
CA ALA A 372 18.25 6.77 12.19
C ALA A 372 19.13 5.75 11.44
N ARG A 373 20.01 5.02 12.15
CA ARG A 373 20.81 3.93 11.55
C ARG A 373 19.91 2.82 11.01
N ARG A 374 18.91 2.39 11.78
CA ARG A 374 17.98 1.35 11.34
C ARG A 374 17.14 1.84 10.15
N LEU A 375 16.62 3.07 10.20
CA LEU A 375 15.88 3.68 9.12
C LEU A 375 16.72 3.74 7.83
N TYR A 376 17.98 4.19 7.94
CA TYR A 376 18.90 4.25 6.81
C TYR A 376 19.18 2.86 6.21
N ARG A 377 19.50 1.86 7.05
CA ARG A 377 19.72 0.48 6.58
C ARG A 377 18.48 -0.11 5.90
N VAL A 378 17.30 0.05 6.51
CA VAL A 378 16.04 -0.42 5.93
C VAL A 378 15.75 0.30 4.62
N SER A 379 16.01 1.61 4.51
CA SER A 379 15.82 2.37 3.27
C SER A 379 16.73 1.88 2.12
N CYS A 380 17.89 1.30 2.44
CA CYS A 380 18.78 0.70 1.45
C CYS A 380 18.28 -0.66 0.91
N LEU A 381 17.33 -1.32 1.61
CA LEU A 381 16.72 -2.58 1.16
C LEU A 381 15.57 -2.34 0.16
N LEU A 382 15.07 -1.11 0.07
CA LEU A 382 13.90 -0.76 -0.71
C LEU A 382 14.26 -0.48 -2.17
N ASP A 383 13.39 -0.88 -3.09
CA ASP A 383 13.44 -0.42 -4.47
C ASP A 383 13.03 1.06 -4.60
N GLU A 384 13.16 1.67 -5.79
CA GLU A 384 12.82 3.09 -6.00
C GLU A 384 11.34 3.40 -5.75
N ASN A 385 10.43 2.48 -6.10
CA ASN A 385 8.99 2.65 -5.88
C ASN A 385 8.66 2.56 -4.39
N GLU A 386 9.19 1.55 -3.71
CA GLU A 386 9.02 1.33 -2.28
C GLU A 386 9.62 2.49 -1.46
N HIS A 387 10.79 2.98 -1.89
CA HIS A 387 11.42 4.15 -1.30
C HIS A 387 10.55 5.40 -1.47
N THR A 388 9.95 5.58 -2.63
CA THR A 388 9.01 6.69 -2.88
C THR A 388 7.79 6.60 -1.96
N ILE A 389 7.25 5.41 -1.73
CA ILE A 389 6.14 5.20 -0.79
C ILE A 389 6.57 5.55 0.64
N LEU A 390 7.76 5.12 1.06
CA LEU A 390 8.31 5.48 2.38
C LEU A 390 8.36 7.00 2.56
N LEU A 391 8.90 7.71 1.55
CA LEU A 391 8.98 9.16 1.57
C LEU A 391 7.61 9.84 1.61
N HIS A 392 6.61 9.29 0.92
CA HIS A 392 5.22 9.78 1.01
C HIS A 392 4.66 9.64 2.43
N LEU A 393 4.92 8.53 3.10
CA LEU A 393 4.44 8.27 4.45
C LEU A 393 5.08 9.15 5.53
N THR A 394 6.14 9.91 5.21
CA THR A 394 6.72 10.90 6.13
C THR A 394 5.81 12.11 6.38
N ASN A 395 4.80 12.33 5.55
CA ASN A 395 3.90 13.50 5.55
C ASN A 395 4.59 14.87 5.37
N LEU A 396 5.87 14.90 4.97
CA LEU A 396 6.64 16.14 4.78
C LEU A 396 6.15 17.01 3.62
N ARG A 397 5.38 16.42 2.68
CA ARG A 397 4.78 17.15 1.55
C ARG A 397 3.57 18.01 1.93
N LEU A 398 2.98 17.79 3.09
CA LEU A 398 1.82 18.56 3.51
C LEU A 398 2.24 20.02 3.76
N PRO A 399 1.48 21.00 3.22
CA PRO A 399 1.76 22.43 3.48
C PRO A 399 1.60 22.73 4.98
N ARG A 400 2.46 23.57 5.52
CA ARG A 400 2.44 23.97 6.93
C ARG A 400 2.03 25.43 7.10
N PRO A 401 1.18 25.77 8.09
CA PRO A 401 0.47 24.84 9.00
C PRO A 401 -0.51 23.94 8.25
N THR A 402 -0.62 22.68 8.65
CA THR A 402 -1.53 21.74 7.99
C THR A 402 -2.98 22.05 8.29
N ALA A 403 -3.91 21.52 7.49
CA ALA A 403 -5.33 21.59 7.80
C ALA A 403 -5.68 20.98 9.17
N PHE A 404 -4.88 20.00 9.63
CA PHE A 404 -5.00 19.37 10.94
C PHE A 404 -4.58 20.29 12.08
N ASP A 405 -3.47 21.07 11.91
CA ASP A 405 -3.01 22.08 12.88
C ASP A 405 -4.08 23.17 13.05
N VAL A 406 -4.58 23.67 11.92
CA VAL A 406 -5.60 24.72 11.90
C VAL A 406 -6.91 24.21 12.51
N TYR A 407 -7.30 22.97 12.23
CA TYR A 407 -8.49 22.34 12.82
C TYR A 407 -8.37 22.23 14.34
N ALA A 408 -7.25 21.71 14.86
CA ALA A 408 -7.03 21.62 16.31
C ALA A 408 -7.06 22.99 17.01
N SER A 409 -6.58 24.04 16.32
CA SER A 409 -6.63 25.42 16.81
C SER A 409 -8.05 26.01 16.76
N CYS A 410 -8.82 25.71 15.70
CA CYS A 410 -10.21 26.19 15.55
C CYS A 410 -11.18 25.50 16.51
N CYS A 411 -10.96 24.24 16.88
CA CYS A 411 -11.77 23.54 17.90
C CYS A 411 -11.64 24.18 19.29
N ALA A 412 -10.54 24.91 19.54
CA ALA A 412 -10.32 25.68 20.79
C ALA A 412 -10.79 27.14 20.70
N GLY A 413 -11.24 27.62 19.51
CA GLY A 413 -11.63 29.01 19.25
C GLY A 413 -12.98 29.12 18.54
N ASP A 414 -13.49 30.36 18.40
CA ASP A 414 -14.83 30.66 17.86
C ASP A 414 -14.83 31.12 16.37
N ASP A 415 -14.13 30.38 15.45
CA ASP A 415 -14.18 30.74 14.02
C ASP A 415 -14.82 29.62 13.17
N PRO A 416 -16.16 29.62 13.01
CA PRO A 416 -16.90 28.56 12.30
C PRO A 416 -16.62 28.51 10.79
N SER A 417 -16.19 29.63 10.18
CA SER A 417 -15.91 29.63 8.73
C SER A 417 -14.60 28.94 8.40
N ARG A 418 -13.56 29.16 9.19
CA ARG A 418 -12.27 28.46 9.10
C ARG A 418 -12.43 26.97 9.43
N LEU A 419 -13.19 26.65 10.48
CA LEU A 419 -13.47 25.28 10.88
C LEU A 419 -14.10 24.47 9.74
N SER A 420 -15.14 25.02 9.09
CA SER A 420 -15.80 24.33 7.96
C SER A 420 -14.87 24.10 6.77
N THR A 421 -13.94 25.01 6.53
CA THR A 421 -12.94 24.89 5.47
C THR A 421 -11.91 23.80 5.80
N CYS A 422 -11.44 23.74 7.06
CA CYS A 422 -10.54 22.71 7.53
C CYS A 422 -11.18 21.33 7.48
N ILE A 423 -12.44 21.18 7.93
CA ILE A 423 -13.16 19.90 7.86
C ILE A 423 -13.24 19.39 6.42
N ARG A 424 -13.56 20.26 5.46
CA ARG A 424 -13.57 19.86 4.02
C ARG A 424 -12.19 19.44 3.52
N ALA A 425 -11.15 20.19 3.86
CA ALA A 425 -9.79 19.86 3.46
C ALA A 425 -9.33 18.51 4.06
N ILE A 426 -9.60 18.27 5.35
CA ILE A 426 -9.27 17.01 6.02
C ILE A 426 -10.08 15.85 5.43
N THR A 427 -11.38 16.02 5.19
CA THR A 427 -12.23 15.01 4.55
C THR A 427 -11.68 14.60 3.18
N ALA A 428 -11.23 15.56 2.39
CA ALA A 428 -10.61 15.30 1.10
C ALA A 428 -9.27 14.55 1.23
N LEU A 429 -8.45 14.89 2.22
CA LEU A 429 -7.17 14.21 2.49
C LEU A 429 -7.36 12.77 2.98
N LEU A 430 -8.33 12.54 3.86
CA LEU A 430 -8.63 11.22 4.39
C LEU A 430 -9.39 10.33 3.39
N ASN A 431 -10.03 10.93 2.39
CA ASN A 431 -10.85 10.23 1.40
C ASN A 431 -11.94 9.32 2.03
N ASP A 432 -12.57 9.81 3.12
CA ASP A 432 -13.61 9.11 3.86
C ASP A 432 -14.87 10.00 3.95
N SER A 433 -16.00 9.50 3.46
CA SER A 433 -17.28 10.23 3.46
C SER A 433 -17.80 10.58 4.87
N ASN A 434 -17.46 9.76 5.86
CA ASN A 434 -17.94 9.93 7.24
C ASN A 434 -17.07 10.93 8.04
N ALA A 435 -15.90 11.30 7.50
CA ALA A 435 -14.97 12.20 8.18
C ALA A 435 -15.57 13.56 8.48
N SER A 436 -16.37 14.11 7.57
CA SER A 436 -17.01 15.42 7.74
C SER A 436 -17.95 15.47 8.95
N GLU A 437 -18.80 14.44 9.11
CA GLU A 437 -19.75 14.34 10.22
C GLU A 437 -19.00 14.10 11.55
N ALA A 438 -18.04 13.20 11.56
CA ALA A 438 -17.25 12.88 12.75
C ALA A 438 -16.43 14.08 13.25
N LEU A 439 -15.80 14.83 12.34
CA LEU A 439 -15.03 16.02 12.69
C LEU A 439 -15.94 17.17 13.18
N ALA A 440 -17.11 17.34 12.59
CA ALA A 440 -18.09 18.33 13.07
C ALA A 440 -18.64 17.95 14.46
N ALA A 441 -18.91 16.65 14.70
CA ALA A 441 -19.35 16.16 16.01
C ALA A 441 -18.26 16.35 17.08
N PHE A 442 -17.00 16.08 16.78
CA PHE A 442 -15.90 16.34 17.71
C PHE A 442 -15.70 17.83 17.99
N ALA A 443 -15.82 18.70 16.98
CA ALA A 443 -15.68 20.14 17.14
C ALA A 443 -16.81 20.76 17.97
N SER A 444 -18.01 20.14 18.05
CA SER A 444 -19.11 20.60 18.91
C SER A 444 -18.87 20.29 20.39
N GLU A 445 -18.18 19.19 20.69
CA GLU A 445 -17.81 18.78 22.05
C GLU A 445 -16.33 18.33 22.08
N PRO A 446 -15.40 19.28 22.01
CA PRO A 446 -13.99 18.97 21.96
C PRO A 446 -13.47 18.47 23.31
N ASP A 447 -12.58 17.46 23.24
CA ASP A 447 -11.84 16.95 24.40
C ASP A 447 -10.45 17.59 24.41
N GLU A 448 -10.15 18.37 25.43
CA GLU A 448 -8.87 19.13 25.54
C GLU A 448 -7.67 18.19 25.59
N SER A 449 -7.80 16.98 26.17
CA SER A 449 -6.70 16.02 26.21
C SER A 449 -6.37 15.47 24.82
N VAL A 450 -7.38 15.30 23.96
CA VAL A 450 -7.20 14.90 22.57
C VAL A 450 -6.61 16.03 21.74
N LEU A 451 -7.07 17.28 21.94
CA LEU A 451 -6.52 18.45 21.26
C LEU A 451 -5.05 18.67 21.63
N GLU A 452 -4.70 18.52 22.91
CA GLU A 452 -3.30 18.62 23.33
C GLU A 452 -2.43 17.51 22.73
N SER A 453 -2.97 16.28 22.68
CA SER A 453 -2.29 15.18 21.99
C SER A 453 -2.09 15.45 20.49
N MET A 454 -3.06 16.09 19.82
CA MET A 454 -2.92 16.53 18.42
C MET A 454 -1.79 17.57 18.29
N ARG A 455 -1.73 18.60 19.14
CA ARG A 455 -0.67 19.62 19.14
C ARG A 455 0.71 18.98 19.30
N ILE A 456 0.87 18.06 20.28
CA ILE A 456 2.12 17.33 20.50
C ILE A 456 2.51 16.50 19.27
N CYS A 457 1.56 15.82 18.62
CA CYS A 457 1.85 14.95 17.47
C CYS A 457 2.16 15.76 16.19
N TYR A 458 1.62 16.96 16.04
CA TYR A 458 1.81 17.81 14.86
C TYR A 458 3.03 18.73 14.96
N ASP A 459 3.57 18.89 16.16
CA ASP A 459 4.78 19.68 16.38
C ASP A 459 6.02 18.93 15.88
N SER A 460 6.80 19.58 15.02
CA SER A 460 8.04 19.05 14.44
C SER A 460 9.19 18.90 15.44
N ASP A 461 9.16 19.68 16.51
CA ASP A 461 10.23 19.75 17.52
C ASP A 461 10.04 18.71 18.62
N THR A 462 8.84 18.19 18.76
CA THR A 462 8.55 17.10 19.69
C THR A 462 9.35 15.83 19.31
N PRO A 463 10.11 15.21 20.26
CA PRO A 463 10.84 13.96 19.98
C PRO A 463 9.92 12.88 19.41
N LEU A 464 10.42 12.16 18.40
CA LEU A 464 9.62 11.13 17.68
C LEU A 464 9.01 10.10 18.62
N GLU A 465 9.76 9.68 19.67
CA GLU A 465 9.30 8.74 20.68
C GLU A 465 8.08 9.27 21.45
N VAL A 466 8.08 10.55 21.82
CA VAL A 466 6.96 11.18 22.53
C VAL A 466 5.74 11.26 21.61
N SER A 467 5.92 11.69 20.37
CA SER A 467 4.84 11.78 19.37
C SER A 467 4.19 10.43 19.12
N VAL A 468 4.97 9.38 18.89
CA VAL A 468 4.47 8.01 18.64
C VAL A 468 3.74 7.45 19.86
N ASN A 469 4.32 7.59 21.06
CA ASN A 469 3.70 7.11 22.31
C ASN A 469 2.38 7.86 22.61
N THR A 470 2.34 9.17 22.37
CA THR A 470 1.12 9.99 22.53
C THR A 470 0.05 9.53 21.56
N ARG A 471 0.39 9.33 20.30
CA ARG A 471 -0.52 8.86 19.26
C ARG A 471 -1.13 7.48 19.59
N HIS A 472 -0.33 6.53 20.07
CA HIS A 472 -0.81 5.22 20.49
C HIS A 472 -1.73 5.31 21.69
N LYS A 473 -1.35 6.06 22.73
CA LYS A 473 -2.19 6.25 23.94
C LYS A 473 -3.51 6.93 23.61
N THR A 474 -3.49 7.99 22.81
CA THR A 474 -4.71 8.71 22.42
C THR A 474 -5.62 7.85 21.54
N THR A 475 -5.05 7.04 20.65
CA THR A 475 -5.83 6.09 19.84
C THR A 475 -6.51 5.03 20.69
N ALA A 476 -5.84 4.51 21.73
CA ALA A 476 -6.42 3.56 22.68
C ALA A 476 -7.55 4.24 23.50
N PHE A 477 -7.28 5.41 24.05
CA PHE A 477 -8.26 6.21 24.79
C PHE A 477 -9.53 6.51 23.98
N LEU A 478 -9.36 6.91 22.70
CA LEU A 478 -10.49 7.20 21.81
C LEU A 478 -11.37 5.96 21.55
N ARG A 479 -10.75 4.76 21.43
CA ARG A 479 -11.50 3.51 21.26
C ARG A 479 -12.37 3.15 22.47
N GLU A 480 -11.90 3.46 23.66
CA GLU A 480 -12.62 3.19 24.90
C GLU A 480 -13.71 4.23 25.17
N THR A 481 -13.42 5.52 24.94
CA THR A 481 -14.30 6.62 25.33
C THR A 481 -15.28 7.07 24.25
N ARG A 482 -14.84 7.09 22.97
CA ARG A 482 -15.61 7.60 21.81
C ARG A 482 -15.47 6.68 20.60
N PRO A 483 -15.93 5.42 20.65
CA PRO A 483 -15.70 4.43 19.57
C PRO A 483 -16.20 4.90 18.19
N GLY A 484 -17.30 5.67 18.13
CA GLY A 484 -17.83 6.21 16.87
C GLY A 484 -16.94 7.26 16.18
N LEU A 485 -16.04 7.93 16.92
CA LEU A 485 -15.12 8.94 16.39
C LEU A 485 -13.68 8.43 16.30
N ALA A 486 -13.38 7.32 16.95
CA ALA A 486 -12.02 6.82 17.17
C ALA A 486 -11.25 6.59 15.86
N ASP A 487 -11.88 6.04 14.84
CA ASP A 487 -11.21 5.72 13.59
C ASP A 487 -10.83 6.99 12.81
N ILE A 488 -11.71 7.99 12.74
CA ILE A 488 -11.44 9.25 12.03
C ILE A 488 -10.42 10.10 12.77
N LEU A 489 -10.56 10.27 14.10
CA LEU A 489 -9.60 11.05 14.89
C LEU A 489 -8.23 10.38 14.92
N SER A 490 -8.16 9.04 14.97
CA SER A 490 -6.91 8.33 14.82
C SER A 490 -6.29 8.56 13.44
N ALA A 491 -7.08 8.53 12.37
CA ALA A 491 -6.58 8.83 11.03
C ALA A 491 -6.01 10.26 10.95
N CYS A 492 -6.65 11.25 11.59
CA CYS A 492 -6.12 12.61 11.70
C CYS A 492 -4.77 12.65 12.42
N LEU A 493 -4.63 11.93 13.54
CA LEU A 493 -3.38 11.85 14.30
C LEU A 493 -2.24 11.27 13.45
N TYR A 494 -2.50 10.22 12.68
CA TYR A 494 -1.47 9.60 11.82
C TYR A 494 -1.15 10.43 10.59
N THR A 495 -2.14 11.05 9.94
CA THR A 495 -1.93 11.81 8.70
C THR A 495 -1.36 13.21 8.96
N GLY A 496 -1.73 13.88 10.07
CA GLY A 496 -1.24 15.20 10.40
C GLY A 496 0.16 15.22 11.04
N SER A 497 0.60 14.10 11.63
CA SER A 497 1.87 14.00 12.37
C SER A 497 3.07 13.76 11.45
N PHE A 498 4.26 13.70 12.09
CA PHE A 498 5.54 13.29 11.49
C PHE A 498 5.85 11.83 11.89
N PRO A 499 5.32 10.81 11.20
CA PRO A 499 5.40 9.44 11.71
C PRO A 499 6.78 8.81 11.58
N ILE A 500 7.61 9.23 10.62
CA ILE A 500 8.89 8.58 10.29
C ILE A 500 10.08 9.52 10.47
N LEU A 501 9.93 10.80 10.13
CA LEU A 501 11.00 11.79 10.14
C LEU A 501 10.56 13.08 10.83
N ASN A 502 11.34 13.55 11.80
CA ASN A 502 11.20 14.86 12.43
C ASN A 502 12.58 15.45 12.77
N VAL A 503 12.64 16.60 13.44
CA VAL A 503 13.88 17.30 13.80
C VAL A 503 14.86 16.37 14.54
N SER A 504 14.39 15.49 15.43
CA SER A 504 15.27 14.62 16.24
C SER A 504 16.08 13.61 15.41
N CYS A 505 15.63 13.29 14.20
CA CYS A 505 16.30 12.34 13.32
C CYS A 505 17.36 12.98 12.42
N ILE A 506 17.34 14.31 12.25
CA ILE A 506 18.14 14.98 11.24
C ILE A 506 19.64 14.90 11.51
N GLN A 507 20.08 15.18 12.73
CA GLN A 507 21.52 15.15 13.04
C GLN A 507 22.15 13.78 12.79
N PRO A 508 21.59 12.66 13.28
CA PRO A 508 22.14 11.34 12.98
C PRO A 508 22.13 11.00 11.47
N LEU A 509 21.11 11.46 10.72
CA LEU A 509 21.05 11.24 9.26
C LEU A 509 22.10 12.07 8.51
N LEU A 510 22.46 13.25 9.00
CA LEU A 510 23.58 14.07 8.49
C LEU A 510 24.91 13.35 8.72
N GLU A 511 25.11 12.77 9.90
CA GLU A 511 26.32 12.00 10.24
C GLU A 511 26.45 10.73 9.37
N LEU A 512 25.34 10.06 9.06
CA LEU A 512 25.26 8.90 8.18
C LEU A 512 25.31 9.26 6.69
N ARG A 513 25.25 10.54 6.33
CA ARG A 513 25.18 11.03 4.95
C ARG A 513 24.06 10.36 4.14
N ALA A 514 22.86 10.24 4.71
CA ALA A 514 21.71 9.59 4.12
C ALA A 514 21.11 10.43 2.95
N LYS A 515 21.81 10.49 1.81
CA LYS A 515 21.54 11.40 0.68
C LYS A 515 20.07 11.42 0.29
N LYS A 516 19.47 10.27 -0.04
CA LYS A 516 18.08 10.20 -0.51
C LYS A 516 17.06 10.78 0.49
N LEU A 517 17.22 10.48 1.79
CA LEU A 517 16.32 10.99 2.85
C LEU A 517 16.53 12.49 3.07
N LEU A 518 17.77 12.95 3.15
CA LEU A 518 18.11 14.36 3.39
C LEU A 518 17.72 15.27 2.22
N THR A 519 17.95 14.82 0.97
CA THR A 519 17.49 15.56 -0.22
C THR A 519 15.97 15.69 -0.25
N TYR A 520 15.24 14.64 0.18
CA TYR A 520 13.80 14.73 0.27
C TYR A 520 13.34 15.73 1.36
N VAL A 521 13.99 15.71 2.53
CA VAL A 521 13.75 16.72 3.59
C VAL A 521 14.04 18.13 3.06
N ALA A 522 15.17 18.33 2.38
CA ALA A 522 15.55 19.62 1.80
C ALA A 522 14.50 20.13 0.79
N LYS A 523 13.91 19.24 0.01
CA LYS A 523 12.90 19.57 -1.01
C LYS A 523 11.53 19.92 -0.42
N HIS A 524 11.08 19.20 0.62
CA HIS A 524 9.69 19.29 1.10
C HIS A 524 9.53 19.90 2.49
N ALA A 525 10.55 19.82 3.33
CA ALA A 525 10.51 20.32 4.71
C ALA A 525 11.86 20.93 5.15
N PRO A 526 12.39 21.93 4.43
CA PRO A 526 13.69 22.53 4.74
C PRO A 526 13.75 23.14 6.15
N PHE A 527 12.62 23.50 6.75
CA PHE A 527 12.55 23.99 8.12
C PHE A 527 13.13 23.00 9.16
N LEU A 528 13.06 21.68 8.90
CA LEU A 528 13.66 20.67 9.76
C LEU A 528 15.21 20.74 9.78
N LEU A 529 15.82 21.28 8.74
CA LEU A 529 17.27 21.46 8.63
C LEU A 529 17.76 22.75 9.30
N GLN A 530 16.88 23.72 9.57
CA GLN A 530 17.23 25.04 10.06
C GLN A 530 18.08 25.02 11.36
N PRO A 531 17.78 24.19 12.38
CA PRO A 531 18.61 24.11 13.59
C PRO A 531 20.05 23.63 13.33
N TYR A 532 20.26 22.95 12.20
CA TYR A 532 21.54 22.31 11.84
C TYR A 532 22.35 23.09 10.80
N THR A 533 21.93 24.30 10.44
CA THR A 533 22.57 25.16 9.42
C THR A 533 24.09 25.28 9.64
N ARG A 534 24.51 25.57 10.88
CA ARG A 534 25.95 25.69 11.21
C ARG A 534 26.72 24.38 11.15
N VAL A 535 26.06 23.24 11.30
CA VAL A 535 26.68 21.91 11.16
C VAL A 535 26.92 21.64 9.68
N ILE A 536 25.91 21.88 8.84
CA ILE A 536 25.97 21.70 7.38
C ILE A 536 27.00 22.65 6.76
N GLU A 537 27.04 23.91 7.18
CA GLU A 537 28.03 24.92 6.75
C GLU A 537 29.46 24.46 7.05
N ARG A 538 29.73 23.94 8.24
CA ARG A 538 31.04 23.40 8.60
C ARG A 538 31.43 22.20 7.77
N GLN A 539 30.47 21.37 7.34
CA GLN A 539 30.73 20.26 6.40
C GLN A 539 31.12 20.81 5.03
N ALA A 540 30.38 21.78 4.49
CA ALA A 540 30.68 22.43 3.21
C ALA A 540 32.03 23.17 3.22
N LEU A 541 32.43 23.79 4.34
CA LEU A 541 33.74 24.42 4.49
C LEU A 541 34.92 23.43 4.53
N ARG A 542 34.71 22.21 5.04
CA ARG A 542 35.74 21.17 5.05
C ARG A 542 35.96 20.55 3.67
N ASP A 543 34.91 20.40 2.91
CA ASP A 543 34.93 19.87 1.56
C ASP A 543 33.99 20.71 0.68
N SER A 544 34.60 21.62 -0.09
CA SER A 544 33.88 22.51 -1.01
C SER A 544 33.21 21.76 -2.17
N ASN A 545 33.49 20.45 -2.32
CA ASN A 545 32.89 19.56 -3.30
C ASN A 545 31.79 18.66 -2.68
N ASP A 546 31.44 18.87 -1.40
CA ASP A 546 30.35 18.14 -0.78
C ASP A 546 28.99 18.62 -1.35
N GLU A 547 28.59 17.98 -2.45
CA GLU A 547 27.35 18.28 -3.18
C GLU A 547 26.12 18.22 -2.26
N LEU A 548 26.07 17.24 -1.35
CA LEU A 548 24.95 17.10 -0.44
C LEU A 548 24.85 18.30 0.53
N ALA A 549 25.97 18.70 1.15
CA ALA A 549 25.95 19.83 2.08
C ALA A 549 25.55 21.13 1.36
N ILE A 550 26.03 21.35 0.14
CA ILE A 550 25.67 22.52 -0.67
C ILE A 550 24.18 22.49 -1.06
N GLU A 551 23.67 21.32 -1.47
CA GLU A 551 22.25 21.13 -1.81
C GLU A 551 21.33 21.46 -0.63
N LEU A 552 21.69 21.00 0.57
CA LEU A 552 20.94 21.28 1.80
C LEU A 552 20.97 22.78 2.15
N LEU A 553 22.13 23.44 2.04
CA LEU A 553 22.24 24.90 2.26
C LEU A 553 21.45 25.69 1.22
N ALA A 554 21.48 25.28 -0.04
CA ALA A 554 20.71 25.92 -1.10
C ALA A 554 19.19 25.80 -0.88
N ALA A 555 18.72 24.67 -0.35
CA ALA A 555 17.32 24.51 0.01
C ALA A 555 16.91 25.41 1.19
N LEU A 556 17.77 25.51 2.22
CA LEU A 556 17.58 26.43 3.34
C LEU A 556 17.57 27.90 2.91
N ALA A 557 18.45 28.31 2.01
CA ALA A 557 18.49 29.66 1.47
C ALA A 557 17.18 30.03 0.75
N VAL A 558 16.65 29.15 -0.08
CA VAL A 558 15.36 29.35 -0.76
C VAL A 558 14.21 29.42 0.26
N TYR A 559 14.22 28.54 1.25
CA TYR A 559 13.20 28.55 2.29
C TYR A 559 13.20 29.86 3.08
N SER A 560 14.38 30.35 3.48
CA SER A 560 14.56 31.60 4.21
C SER A 560 14.09 32.82 3.37
N ASN A 561 14.42 32.85 2.08
CA ASN A 561 14.00 33.94 1.19
C ASN A 561 12.49 34.01 0.98
N ASN A 562 11.81 32.85 1.01
CA ASN A 562 10.35 32.77 0.83
C ASN A 562 9.57 33.11 2.13
N ASN A 563 10.18 32.96 3.30
CA ASN A 563 9.57 33.21 4.61
C ASN A 563 10.23 34.43 5.28
N SER A 564 9.61 35.60 5.13
CA SER A 564 10.12 36.88 5.64
C SER A 564 10.35 36.94 7.17
N GLU A 565 9.69 36.05 7.94
CA GLU A 565 9.91 35.98 9.40
C GLU A 565 11.22 35.25 9.76
N SER A 566 11.70 34.33 8.88
CA SER A 566 12.94 33.56 9.07
C SER A 566 14.16 34.18 8.35
N ALA A 567 13.97 35.23 7.55
CA ALA A 567 15.03 35.83 6.73
C ALA A 567 16.18 36.42 7.55
N ALA A 568 15.92 36.81 8.79
CA ALA A 568 16.91 37.45 9.66
C ALA A 568 17.98 36.47 10.22
N ASP A 569 17.74 35.15 10.18
CA ASP A 569 18.59 34.16 10.86
C ASP A 569 19.45 33.33 9.92
N PHE A 570 19.27 33.43 8.58
CA PHE A 570 20.05 32.67 7.63
C PHE A 570 21.19 33.50 7.02
N GLU A 571 22.34 33.48 7.69
CA GLU A 571 23.58 34.09 7.21
C GLU A 571 24.66 33.01 7.04
N LEU A 572 25.33 33.01 5.90
CA LEU A 572 26.51 32.17 5.65
C LEU A 572 27.80 33.00 5.81
N SER A 573 28.86 32.31 6.20
CA SER A 573 30.16 32.95 6.33
C SER A 573 30.70 33.39 4.97
N GLU A 574 31.29 34.57 4.92
CA GLU A 574 31.97 35.13 3.75
C GLU A 574 33.05 34.18 3.21
N THR A 575 33.72 33.47 4.12
CA THR A 575 34.75 32.48 3.76
C THR A 575 34.20 31.34 2.89
N LEU A 576 32.98 30.86 3.18
CA LEU A 576 32.35 29.82 2.34
C LEU A 576 31.96 30.40 0.99
N LEU A 577 31.36 31.57 0.95
CA LEU A 577 30.98 32.24 -0.30
C LEU A 577 32.21 32.53 -1.20
N ASP A 578 33.32 33.00 -0.62
CA ASP A 578 34.56 33.22 -1.37
C ASP A 578 35.13 31.91 -1.91
N GLN A 579 35.05 30.85 -1.14
CA GLN A 579 35.52 29.51 -1.53
C GLN A 579 34.70 28.95 -2.68
N LEU A 580 33.36 29.04 -2.61
CA LEU A 580 32.45 28.60 -3.65
C LEU A 580 32.55 29.43 -4.95
N CYS A 581 32.77 30.76 -4.84
CA CYS A 581 32.99 31.60 -6.02
C CYS A 581 34.37 31.44 -6.65
N GLY A 582 35.38 31.06 -5.88
CA GLY A 582 36.78 30.92 -6.35
C GLY A 582 37.14 29.56 -6.93
N SER A 583 36.32 28.52 -6.67
CA SER A 583 36.58 27.14 -7.14
C SER A 583 35.90 26.84 -8.47
N CYS A 584 36.44 25.89 -9.26
CA CYS A 584 35.78 25.35 -10.45
C CYS A 584 34.41 24.68 -10.15
N VAL A 585 34.06 24.53 -8.90
CA VAL A 585 32.79 23.96 -8.36
C VAL A 585 31.58 24.82 -8.72
N PHE A 586 31.76 26.06 -9.14
CA PHE A 586 30.65 26.95 -9.55
C PHE A 586 29.80 26.41 -10.72
N THR A 587 30.25 25.38 -11.40
CA THR A 587 29.50 24.74 -12.47
C THR A 587 28.34 23.85 -11.98
N SER A 588 28.20 23.60 -10.66
CA SER A 588 27.09 22.85 -10.10
C SER A 588 25.82 23.69 -9.93
N TYR A 589 24.64 23.11 -10.25
CA TYR A 589 23.32 23.73 -10.03
C TYR A 589 23.10 24.15 -8.57
N ALA A 590 23.43 23.31 -7.61
CA ALA A 590 23.25 23.58 -6.19
C ALA A 590 24.10 24.77 -5.70
N THR A 591 25.35 24.85 -6.14
CA THR A 591 26.26 25.95 -5.82
C THR A 591 25.78 27.29 -6.40
N ALA A 592 25.39 27.28 -7.67
CA ALA A 592 24.85 28.47 -8.33
C ALA A 592 23.54 28.94 -7.69
N LYS A 593 22.66 28.02 -7.33
CA LYS A 593 21.42 28.27 -6.59
C LYS A 593 21.70 28.92 -5.24
N LEU A 594 22.65 28.37 -4.48
CA LEU A 594 23.02 28.91 -3.17
C LEU A 594 23.54 30.35 -3.29
N ILE A 595 24.47 30.60 -4.22
CA ILE A 595 25.02 31.97 -4.44
C ILE A 595 23.93 32.91 -4.93
N ALA A 596 23.07 32.48 -5.85
CA ALA A 596 21.99 33.34 -6.37
C ALA A 596 20.96 33.72 -5.30
N CYS A 597 20.75 32.88 -4.29
CA CYS A 597 19.84 33.13 -3.18
C CYS A 597 20.45 34.01 -2.08
N VAL A 598 21.74 33.76 -1.74
CA VAL A 598 22.37 34.43 -0.57
C VAL A 598 23.13 35.70 -0.97
N ALA A 599 23.84 35.68 -2.10
CA ALA A 599 24.69 36.79 -2.55
C ALA A 599 24.50 37.04 -4.07
N PRO A 600 23.30 37.50 -4.49
CA PRO A 600 22.97 37.65 -5.91
C PRO A 600 23.90 38.67 -6.63
N GLU A 601 24.48 39.66 -5.91
CA GLU A 601 25.46 40.63 -6.43
C GLU A 601 26.78 39.98 -6.89
N ARG A 602 27.08 38.74 -6.47
CA ARG A 602 28.26 37.96 -6.89
C ARG A 602 28.04 37.19 -8.20
N VAL A 603 26.80 37.12 -8.72
CA VAL A 603 26.46 36.38 -9.94
C VAL A 603 27.00 37.06 -11.23
N PRO A 604 26.84 38.37 -11.48
CA PRO A 604 27.28 39.02 -12.73
C PRO A 604 28.73 38.78 -13.10
N PRO A 605 29.71 38.86 -12.16
CA PRO A 605 31.11 38.58 -12.47
C PRO A 605 31.38 37.15 -12.97
N LEU A 606 30.49 36.23 -12.69
CA LEU A 606 30.64 34.78 -13.05
C LEU A 606 30.04 34.45 -14.42
N ILE A 607 29.18 35.30 -14.97
CA ILE A 607 28.53 35.07 -16.28
C ILE A 607 29.53 34.91 -17.43
N PRO A 608 30.61 35.72 -17.57
CA PRO A 608 31.59 35.54 -18.61
C PRO A 608 32.29 34.16 -18.56
N THR A 609 32.52 33.64 -17.34
CA THR A 609 33.09 32.30 -17.16
C THR A 609 32.14 31.23 -17.63
N ILE A 610 30.84 31.33 -17.24
CA ILE A 610 29.78 30.40 -17.67
C ILE A 610 29.63 30.42 -19.19
N GLN A 611 29.60 31.61 -19.80
CA GLN A 611 29.54 31.76 -21.27
C GLN A 611 30.70 31.09 -21.97
N LYS A 612 31.93 31.20 -21.45
CA LYS A 612 33.12 30.54 -21.99
C LYS A 612 32.97 29.01 -21.96
N HIS A 613 32.42 28.44 -20.91
CA HIS A 613 32.13 27.00 -20.85
C HIS A 613 31.04 26.58 -21.86
N ILE A 614 30.00 27.39 -22.08
CA ILE A 614 28.97 27.16 -23.10
C ILE A 614 29.61 27.19 -24.50
N GLU A 615 30.62 28.03 -24.73
CA GLU A 615 31.35 28.11 -26.00
C GLU A 615 32.14 26.86 -26.34
N LEU A 616 32.51 26.02 -25.37
CA LEU A 616 33.18 24.73 -25.56
C LEU A 616 32.27 23.66 -26.21
N GLY A 617 30.95 23.94 -26.34
CA GLY A 617 30.00 23.05 -26.99
C GLY A 617 29.57 21.86 -26.11
N SER A 618 29.22 20.72 -26.71
CA SER A 618 28.68 19.54 -26.01
C SER A 618 29.73 18.85 -25.13
N SER A 619 30.13 19.45 -24.04
CA SER A 619 31.07 18.93 -23.03
C SER A 619 30.39 18.85 -21.65
N GLU A 620 30.92 18.08 -20.71
CA GLU A 620 30.42 18.04 -19.34
C GLU A 620 30.39 19.42 -18.70
N SER A 621 31.48 20.16 -18.83
CA SER A 621 31.55 21.55 -18.31
C SER A 621 30.51 22.50 -18.92
N CYS A 622 30.11 22.25 -20.17
CA CYS A 622 28.99 23.02 -20.78
C CYS A 622 27.65 22.63 -20.17
N ALA A 623 27.37 21.34 -19.94
CA ALA A 623 26.13 20.90 -19.31
C ALA A 623 26.00 21.45 -17.88
N ASP A 624 27.10 21.35 -17.11
CA ASP A 624 27.13 21.91 -15.74
C ASP A 624 26.97 23.44 -15.73
N ALA A 625 27.60 24.15 -16.68
CA ALA A 625 27.45 25.60 -16.83
C ALA A 625 26.01 26.00 -17.18
N LEU A 626 25.29 25.19 -17.97
CA LEU A 626 23.88 25.44 -18.29
C LEU A 626 22.98 25.19 -17.07
N ASP A 627 23.26 24.16 -16.29
CA ASP A 627 22.53 23.90 -15.04
C ASP A 627 22.76 25.03 -14.03
N ALA A 628 24.00 25.52 -13.89
CA ALA A 628 24.33 26.67 -13.07
C ALA A 628 23.63 27.96 -13.55
N LEU A 629 23.62 28.21 -14.85
CA LEU A 629 22.94 29.35 -15.44
C LEU A 629 21.41 29.28 -15.24
N ALA A 630 20.82 28.09 -15.34
CA ALA A 630 19.41 27.89 -15.05
C ALA A 630 19.08 28.28 -13.61
N ALA A 631 19.90 27.85 -12.64
CA ALA A 631 19.74 28.23 -11.24
C ALA A 631 19.84 29.75 -11.04
N CYS A 632 20.81 30.41 -11.65
CA CYS A 632 20.96 31.87 -11.57
C CYS A 632 19.74 32.60 -12.16
N LEU A 633 19.21 32.16 -13.30
CA LEU A 633 18.01 32.73 -13.94
C LEU A 633 16.75 32.51 -13.11
N GLU A 634 16.69 31.45 -12.35
CA GLU A 634 15.53 31.11 -11.51
C GLU A 634 15.50 31.93 -10.22
N TYR A 635 16.66 32.16 -9.58
CA TYR A 635 16.74 32.75 -8.24
C TYR A 635 17.30 34.18 -8.22
N ALA A 636 18.04 34.62 -9.24
CA ALA A 636 18.59 35.99 -9.36
C ALA A 636 18.11 36.73 -10.63
N ARG A 637 16.82 36.65 -10.92
CA ARG A 637 16.18 37.09 -12.18
C ARG A 637 16.54 38.53 -12.58
N GLU A 638 16.36 39.47 -11.67
CA GLU A 638 16.46 40.90 -11.97
C GLU A 638 17.86 41.32 -12.42
N ILE A 639 18.88 40.69 -11.85
CA ILE A 639 20.28 40.99 -12.12
C ILE A 639 20.72 40.50 -13.51
N LEU A 640 20.06 39.48 -14.01
CA LEU A 640 20.43 38.80 -15.28
C LEU A 640 19.74 39.38 -16.52
N VAL A 641 18.72 40.21 -16.37
CA VAL A 641 17.99 40.83 -17.50
C VAL A 641 18.93 41.39 -18.60
N PRO A 642 20.05 42.12 -18.28
CA PRO A 642 20.94 42.64 -19.32
C PRO A 642 21.66 41.60 -20.17
N PHE A 643 21.80 40.37 -19.67
CA PHE A 643 22.58 39.31 -20.32
C PHE A 643 21.74 38.36 -21.12
N VAL A 644 20.40 38.37 -20.97
CA VAL A 644 19.47 37.37 -21.49
C VAL A 644 19.55 37.21 -23.01
N ASP A 645 19.60 38.34 -23.76
CA ASP A 645 19.62 38.31 -25.23
C ASP A 645 20.88 37.62 -25.75
N THR A 646 22.03 37.91 -25.17
CA THR A 646 23.35 37.34 -25.55
C THR A 646 23.33 35.83 -25.21
N ILE A 647 22.82 35.44 -24.06
CA ILE A 647 22.70 34.05 -23.64
C ILE A 647 21.81 33.26 -24.60
N MET A 648 20.64 33.80 -24.95
CA MET A 648 19.70 33.13 -25.87
C MET A 648 20.31 32.91 -27.25
N GLN A 649 21.00 33.89 -27.82
CA GLN A 649 21.64 33.79 -29.12
C GLN A 649 22.74 32.71 -29.12
N ASN A 650 23.60 32.70 -28.12
CA ASN A 650 24.69 31.71 -27.99
C ASN A 650 24.12 30.28 -27.88
N ILE A 651 23.12 30.04 -27.02
CA ILE A 651 22.51 28.74 -26.82
C ILE A 651 21.81 28.26 -28.09
N LEU A 652 21.02 29.11 -28.75
CA LEU A 652 20.28 28.74 -29.92
C LEU A 652 21.18 28.25 -31.04
N HIS A 653 22.23 29.02 -31.37
CA HIS A 653 23.08 28.70 -32.52
C HIS A 653 24.09 27.59 -32.23
N ARG A 654 24.63 27.51 -31.02
CA ARG A 654 25.71 26.59 -30.70
C ARG A 654 25.26 25.22 -30.21
N LEU A 655 24.09 25.13 -29.62
CA LEU A 655 23.61 23.90 -28.99
C LEU A 655 22.32 23.36 -29.61
N ILE A 656 21.30 24.16 -29.80
CA ILE A 656 19.96 23.69 -30.21
C ILE A 656 19.95 23.41 -31.73
N LEU A 657 20.46 24.35 -32.52
CA LEU A 657 20.51 24.24 -33.99
C LEU A 657 21.77 23.49 -34.49
N ALA A 658 22.75 23.24 -33.63
CA ALA A 658 23.93 22.48 -33.99
C ALA A 658 23.60 21.03 -34.38
N PRO A 659 24.41 20.40 -35.27
CA PRO A 659 24.27 19.00 -35.58
C PRO A 659 24.37 18.11 -34.33
N TRP A 660 23.75 16.93 -34.38
CA TRP A 660 23.93 15.94 -33.33
C TRP A 660 25.34 15.35 -33.40
N THR A 661 26.12 15.49 -32.34
CA THR A 661 27.48 15.02 -32.20
C THR A 661 27.61 14.12 -30.97
N ALA A 662 27.08 12.92 -31.02
CA ALA A 662 27.38 11.91 -30.01
C ALA A 662 28.42 10.93 -30.54
N ASN A 663 29.20 10.32 -29.65
CA ASN A 663 30.15 9.28 -29.98
C ASN A 663 29.44 8.06 -30.60
N SER A 664 30.14 7.31 -31.48
CA SER A 664 29.52 6.16 -32.17
C SER A 664 28.95 5.12 -31.22
N ASP A 665 29.64 4.85 -30.12
CA ASP A 665 29.24 3.84 -29.14
C ASP A 665 27.97 4.25 -28.31
N ASP A 666 27.86 5.54 -27.98
CA ASP A 666 26.68 6.10 -27.35
C ASP A 666 25.44 6.05 -28.27
N ASN A 667 25.65 6.26 -29.59
CA ASN A 667 24.55 6.25 -30.55
C ASN A 667 23.98 4.84 -30.79
N GLU A 668 24.81 3.78 -30.80
CA GLU A 668 24.30 2.39 -30.95
C GLU A 668 23.43 1.97 -29.74
N ALA A 669 23.90 2.27 -28.52
CA ALA A 669 23.16 1.97 -27.32
C ALA A 669 21.80 2.73 -27.23
N LEU A 670 21.70 3.92 -27.82
CA LEU A 670 20.51 4.77 -27.83
C LEU A 670 19.50 4.45 -28.93
N MET A 671 19.90 3.68 -29.95
CA MET A 671 19.00 3.30 -31.06
C MET A 671 18.02 2.19 -30.70
N ASP A 672 18.40 1.31 -29.77
CA ASP A 672 17.61 0.13 -29.37
C ASP A 672 16.74 0.37 -28.13
N THR A 673 16.78 1.56 -27.53
CA THR A 673 16.02 1.91 -26.33
C THR A 673 15.00 3.02 -26.62
N ASP A 674 13.84 2.94 -25.96
CA ASP A 674 12.77 3.96 -26.07
C ASP A 674 12.97 5.12 -25.09
N TRP A 675 13.81 4.94 -24.06
CA TRP A 675 14.03 5.91 -22.99
C TRP A 675 15.44 5.81 -22.39
N ILE A 676 15.90 6.92 -21.80
CA ILE A 676 17.19 7.03 -21.09
C ILE A 676 16.92 7.64 -19.71
N ASP A 677 17.39 6.98 -18.67
CA ASP A 677 17.30 7.51 -17.32
C ASP A 677 18.23 8.70 -17.11
N GLU A 678 17.83 9.62 -16.22
CA GLU A 678 18.55 10.89 -15.97
C GLU A 678 20.02 10.66 -15.57
N ALA A 679 20.31 9.56 -14.84
CA ALA A 679 21.67 9.19 -14.42
C ALA A 679 22.57 8.71 -15.57
N GLN A 680 21.99 8.35 -16.73
CA GLN A 680 22.70 7.77 -17.89
C GLN A 680 22.67 8.67 -19.13
N LEU A 681 22.22 9.94 -18.96
CA LEU A 681 22.10 10.88 -20.07
C LEU A 681 23.47 11.16 -20.71
N PRO A 682 23.64 10.96 -22.04
CA PRO A 682 24.85 11.39 -22.78
C PRO A 682 25.04 12.90 -22.61
N VAL A 683 26.31 13.31 -22.57
CA VAL A 683 26.69 14.72 -22.37
C VAL A 683 26.03 15.66 -23.40
N ALA A 684 25.99 15.22 -24.66
CA ALA A 684 25.40 15.99 -25.77
C ALA A 684 23.88 16.19 -25.56
N LEU A 685 23.17 15.19 -25.00
CA LEU A 685 21.74 15.29 -24.68
C LEU A 685 21.54 16.17 -23.46
N ARG A 686 22.30 15.98 -22.39
CA ARG A 686 22.26 16.78 -21.17
C ARG A 686 22.45 18.27 -21.49
N ALA A 687 23.44 18.60 -22.32
CA ALA A 687 23.67 19.98 -22.76
C ALA A 687 22.48 20.57 -23.56
N ARG A 688 21.83 19.80 -24.43
CA ARG A 688 20.63 20.26 -25.15
C ARG A 688 19.41 20.43 -24.25
N LEU A 689 19.19 19.53 -23.32
CA LEU A 689 18.11 19.64 -22.35
C LEU A 689 18.31 20.88 -21.47
N GLY A 690 19.53 21.10 -20.97
CA GLY A 690 19.93 22.30 -20.23
C GLY A 690 19.75 23.57 -21.06
N ALA A 691 20.13 23.56 -22.33
CA ALA A 691 19.94 24.68 -23.26
C ALA A 691 18.46 25.06 -23.43
N LEU A 692 17.55 24.08 -23.57
CA LEU A 692 16.11 24.33 -23.66
C LEU A 692 15.53 24.91 -22.36
N ARG A 693 15.97 24.38 -21.21
CA ARG A 693 15.58 24.89 -19.89
C ARG A 693 16.03 26.35 -19.71
N VAL A 694 17.28 26.64 -20.01
CA VAL A 694 17.82 28.02 -19.91
C VAL A 694 17.08 28.96 -20.86
N MET A 695 16.83 28.58 -22.11
CA MET A 695 16.08 29.40 -23.06
C MET A 695 14.66 29.72 -22.55
N THR A 696 13.99 28.73 -21.97
CA THR A 696 12.67 28.88 -21.36
C THR A 696 12.71 29.86 -20.17
N LEU A 697 13.71 29.75 -19.31
CA LEU A 697 13.90 30.64 -18.16
C LEU A 697 14.26 32.06 -18.61
N CYS A 698 15.05 32.21 -19.66
CA CYS A 698 15.32 33.53 -20.27
C CYS A 698 14.02 34.22 -20.72
N CYS A 699 13.11 33.49 -21.38
CA CYS A 699 11.79 34.04 -21.72
C CYS A 699 11.00 34.39 -20.46
N ALA A 700 10.97 33.52 -19.46
CA ALA A 700 10.24 33.78 -18.21
C ALA A 700 10.77 35.03 -17.46
N VAL A 701 12.08 35.26 -17.49
CA VAL A 701 12.72 36.45 -16.91
C VAL A 701 12.32 37.73 -17.67
N GLN A 702 12.35 37.70 -18.99
CA GLN A 702 11.94 38.89 -19.79
C GLN A 702 10.46 39.20 -19.67
N ASN A 703 9.61 38.15 -19.54
CA ASN A 703 8.15 38.24 -19.37
C ASN A 703 7.47 39.24 -20.36
N LYS A 704 7.97 39.27 -21.62
CA LYS A 704 7.43 40.13 -22.70
C LYS A 704 6.81 39.27 -23.78
N ALA A 705 5.56 39.54 -24.13
CA ALA A 705 4.80 38.79 -25.15
C ALA A 705 5.48 38.73 -26.53
N GLU A 706 6.33 39.69 -26.87
CA GLU A 706 7.04 39.79 -28.14
C GLU A 706 8.20 38.77 -28.29
N VAL A 707 8.78 38.30 -27.18
CA VAL A 707 9.95 37.43 -27.17
C VAL A 707 9.56 35.96 -27.34
N ALA A 708 8.40 35.55 -26.84
CA ALA A 708 7.98 34.19 -26.79
C ALA A 708 7.63 33.54 -28.16
N PRO A 709 7.04 34.23 -29.16
CA PRO A 709 6.56 33.54 -30.37
C PRO A 709 7.60 32.72 -31.11
N PRO A 710 8.86 33.16 -31.34
CA PRO A 710 9.86 32.33 -32.01
C PRO A 710 10.30 31.14 -31.15
N VAL A 711 10.41 31.31 -29.83
CA VAL A 711 10.74 30.24 -28.88
C VAL A 711 9.62 29.22 -28.81
N LEU A 712 8.37 29.67 -28.67
CA LEU A 712 7.19 28.80 -28.69
C LEU A 712 7.09 28.01 -30.01
N LYS A 713 7.38 28.65 -31.15
CA LYS A 713 7.39 27.97 -32.45
C LYS A 713 8.41 26.80 -32.46
N LEU A 714 9.60 27.02 -31.93
CA LEU A 714 10.63 25.99 -31.80
C LEU A 714 10.17 24.88 -30.85
N LEU A 715 9.65 25.23 -29.67
CA LEU A 715 9.17 24.24 -28.70
C LEU A 715 8.02 23.39 -29.25
N TRP A 716 7.08 23.97 -30.02
CA TRP A 716 6.00 23.21 -30.67
C TRP A 716 6.51 22.23 -31.73
N ILE A 717 7.58 22.58 -32.45
CA ILE A 717 8.24 21.69 -33.41
C ILE A 717 8.89 20.53 -32.65
N MET A 718 9.65 20.85 -31.61
CA MET A 718 10.36 19.84 -30.80
C MET A 718 9.41 18.92 -30.04
N LEU A 719 8.28 19.41 -29.56
CA LEU A 719 7.25 18.59 -28.94
C LEU A 719 6.72 17.53 -29.91
N GLY A 720 6.56 17.87 -31.20
CA GLY A 720 6.05 16.93 -32.20
C GLY A 720 7.08 15.97 -32.78
N THR A 721 8.35 16.37 -32.83
CA THR A 721 9.39 15.60 -33.56
C THR A 721 10.57 15.17 -32.72
N GLY A 722 10.83 15.84 -31.60
CA GLY A 722 12.07 15.70 -30.82
C GLY A 722 13.30 16.34 -31.49
N GLU A 723 13.11 17.10 -32.58
CA GLU A 723 14.21 17.72 -33.38
C GLU A 723 13.92 19.21 -33.55
N ALA A 724 14.96 20.04 -33.43
CA ALA A 724 14.85 21.48 -33.70
C ALA A 724 14.76 21.79 -35.22
N GLN A 725 15.45 20.99 -36.04
CA GLN A 725 15.43 21.01 -37.49
C GLN A 725 15.30 19.58 -38.03
N ARG A 726 14.59 19.41 -39.12
CA ARG A 726 14.41 18.09 -39.77
C ARG A 726 15.76 17.54 -40.24
N GLY A 727 16.02 16.28 -39.95
CA GLY A 727 17.20 15.56 -40.45
C GLY A 727 18.43 15.61 -39.52
N GLN A 728 18.26 15.98 -38.25
CA GLN A 728 19.37 15.97 -37.28
C GLN A 728 19.83 14.57 -36.83
N GLN A 729 19.18 13.49 -37.26
CA GLN A 729 19.51 12.08 -36.98
C GLN A 729 19.66 11.80 -35.47
N ILE A 730 18.76 12.34 -34.63
CA ILE A 730 18.78 12.15 -33.21
C ILE A 730 18.19 10.76 -32.90
N PRO A 731 18.80 9.94 -32.00
CA PRO A 731 18.29 8.64 -31.58
C PRO A 731 16.86 8.72 -30.95
N THR A 732 16.08 7.65 -31.04
CA THR A 732 14.68 7.61 -30.61
C THR A 732 14.52 7.97 -29.14
N ALA A 733 15.34 7.39 -28.26
CA ALA A 733 15.33 7.68 -26.83
C ALA A 733 15.67 9.16 -26.53
N ALA A 734 16.67 9.72 -27.22
CA ALA A 734 17.02 11.14 -27.07
C ALA A 734 15.91 12.07 -27.56
N ARG A 735 15.19 11.71 -28.65
CA ARG A 735 14.00 12.45 -29.13
C ARG A 735 12.89 12.42 -28.11
N ALA A 736 12.65 11.29 -27.42
CA ALA A 736 11.66 11.20 -26.35
C ALA A 736 12.00 12.16 -25.19
N CYS A 737 13.24 12.21 -24.73
CA CYS A 737 13.67 13.16 -23.70
C CYS A 737 13.51 14.62 -24.13
N LEU A 738 13.82 14.95 -25.41
CA LEU A 738 13.66 16.30 -25.94
C LEU A 738 12.18 16.69 -26.10
N ARG A 739 11.28 15.76 -26.49
CA ARG A 739 9.82 16.01 -26.52
C ARG A 739 9.28 16.31 -25.12
N LEU A 740 9.71 15.54 -24.11
CA LEU A 740 9.33 15.80 -22.71
C LEU A 740 9.83 17.17 -22.24
N CYS A 741 11.11 17.49 -22.47
CA CYS A 741 11.67 18.77 -22.07
C CYS A 741 10.96 19.95 -22.77
N ALA A 742 10.59 19.81 -24.05
CA ALA A 742 9.80 20.81 -24.76
C ALA A 742 8.38 20.97 -24.14
N ALA A 743 7.72 19.87 -23.77
CA ALA A 743 6.43 19.90 -23.08
C ALA A 743 6.52 20.63 -21.73
N GLN A 744 7.51 20.29 -20.91
CA GLN A 744 7.81 20.94 -19.62
C GLN A 744 8.10 22.43 -19.79
N SER A 745 8.86 22.78 -20.83
CA SER A 745 9.15 24.19 -21.17
C SER A 745 7.87 24.96 -21.54
N ILE A 746 6.97 24.37 -22.28
CA ILE A 746 5.67 24.96 -22.63
C ILE A 746 4.79 25.13 -21.37
N LEU A 747 4.75 24.15 -20.47
CA LEU A 747 4.04 24.26 -19.19
C LEU A 747 4.60 25.40 -18.34
N LYS A 748 5.93 25.51 -18.24
CA LYS A 748 6.58 26.60 -17.50
C LYS A 748 6.28 27.98 -18.10
N LEU A 749 6.24 28.13 -19.43
CA LEU A 749 5.80 29.36 -20.07
C LEU A 749 4.29 29.60 -19.91
N ALA A 750 3.45 28.56 -19.90
CA ALA A 750 2.02 28.68 -19.66
C ALA A 750 1.68 29.20 -18.26
N SER A 751 2.54 28.95 -17.26
CA SER A 751 2.41 29.53 -15.91
C SER A 751 2.73 31.03 -15.86
N CYS A 752 3.39 31.58 -16.89
CA CYS A 752 3.70 33.02 -16.96
C CYS A 752 2.48 33.77 -17.55
N HIS A 753 1.99 34.78 -16.84
CA HIS A 753 0.79 35.54 -17.25
C HIS A 753 0.90 36.15 -18.66
N ALA A 754 2.08 36.61 -19.08
CA ALA A 754 2.30 37.20 -20.41
C ALA A 754 2.19 36.17 -21.56
N TYR A 755 2.47 34.89 -21.30
CA TYR A 755 2.56 33.85 -22.34
C TYR A 755 1.37 32.90 -22.34
N SER A 756 0.65 32.76 -21.21
CA SER A 756 -0.54 31.93 -21.10
C SER A 756 -1.57 32.15 -22.23
N PRO A 757 -1.91 33.43 -22.60
CA PRO A 757 -2.85 33.68 -23.70
C PRO A 757 -2.36 33.21 -25.08
N LEU A 758 -1.03 33.10 -25.29
CA LEU A 758 -0.46 32.62 -26.56
C LEU A 758 -0.47 31.08 -26.66
N ILE A 759 -0.43 30.42 -25.51
CA ILE A 759 -0.34 28.95 -25.41
C ILE A 759 -1.76 28.33 -25.35
N LEU A 760 -2.66 28.96 -24.63
CA LEU A 760 -4.01 28.46 -24.33
C LEU A 760 -4.81 28.03 -25.59
N PRO A 761 -4.84 28.80 -26.70
CA PRO A 761 -5.54 28.37 -27.91
C PRO A 761 -4.95 27.14 -28.59
N ARG A 762 -3.67 26.83 -28.30
CA ARG A 762 -2.90 25.73 -28.89
C ARG A 762 -2.63 24.58 -27.92
N MET A 763 -3.27 24.59 -26.75
CA MET A 763 -3.05 23.58 -25.71
C MET A 763 -3.35 22.14 -26.17
N GLY A 764 -4.19 21.96 -27.21
CA GLY A 764 -4.44 20.65 -27.80
C GLY A 764 -3.16 19.96 -28.29
N ARG A 765 -2.15 20.73 -28.77
CA ARG A 765 -0.86 20.16 -29.15
C ARG A 765 -0.09 19.61 -27.96
N LEU A 766 -0.18 20.27 -26.81
CA LEU A 766 0.43 19.78 -25.56
C LEU A 766 -0.30 18.51 -25.08
N ALA A 767 -1.63 18.45 -25.29
CA ALA A 767 -2.45 17.31 -24.93
C ALA A 767 -1.99 16.01 -25.62
N TYR A 768 -1.49 16.10 -26.87
CA TYR A 768 -0.99 14.92 -27.58
C TYR A 768 0.29 14.35 -26.98
N GLY A 769 1.04 15.12 -26.20
CA GLY A 769 2.15 14.60 -25.39
C GLY A 769 1.72 13.58 -24.33
N LEU A 770 0.45 13.62 -23.87
CA LEU A 770 -0.13 12.59 -23.01
C LEU A 770 -0.46 11.28 -23.76
N GLN A 771 -0.29 11.27 -25.07
CA GLN A 771 -0.46 10.11 -25.96
C GLN A 771 0.84 9.77 -26.71
N ASP A 772 1.99 10.23 -26.18
CA ASP A 772 3.31 9.94 -26.75
C ASP A 772 3.56 8.43 -26.82
N GLU A 773 4.32 7.98 -27.79
CA GLU A 773 4.72 6.58 -27.94
C GLU A 773 5.47 6.07 -26.70
N CYS A 774 6.32 6.92 -26.11
CA CYS A 774 7.11 6.59 -24.93
C CYS A 774 6.28 6.72 -23.64
N PHE A 775 6.22 5.64 -22.86
CA PHE A 775 5.50 5.59 -21.59
C PHE A 775 6.00 6.63 -20.58
N GLN A 776 7.31 6.81 -20.47
CA GLN A 776 7.92 7.75 -19.53
C GLN A 776 7.55 9.20 -19.85
N VAL A 777 7.45 9.56 -21.15
CA VAL A 777 6.99 10.88 -21.57
C VAL A 777 5.56 11.13 -21.11
N ARG A 778 4.64 10.17 -21.32
CA ARG A 778 3.26 10.28 -20.88
C ARG A 778 3.12 10.42 -19.38
N THR A 779 3.84 9.58 -18.64
CA THR A 779 3.79 9.54 -17.16
C THR A 779 4.34 10.82 -16.56
N GLN A 780 5.53 11.26 -17.00
CA GLN A 780 6.17 12.44 -16.44
C GLN A 780 5.41 13.71 -16.81
N LEU A 781 4.93 13.83 -18.05
CA LEU A 781 4.13 14.98 -18.49
C LEU A 781 2.82 15.07 -17.70
N LEU A 782 2.14 13.94 -17.46
CA LEU A 782 0.93 13.93 -16.62
C LEU A 782 1.25 14.35 -15.20
N HIS A 783 2.33 13.84 -14.63
CA HIS A 783 2.77 14.22 -13.28
C HIS A 783 3.01 15.72 -13.16
N ASP A 784 3.78 16.30 -14.08
CA ASP A 784 4.12 17.72 -14.08
C ASP A 784 2.88 18.61 -14.28
N LEU A 785 1.99 18.19 -15.20
CA LEU A 785 0.72 18.87 -15.43
C LEU A 785 -0.17 18.87 -14.18
N LEU A 786 -0.33 17.73 -13.52
CA LEU A 786 -1.12 17.63 -12.29
C LEU A 786 -0.50 18.44 -11.14
N LEU A 787 0.83 18.50 -11.08
CA LEU A 787 1.54 19.33 -10.11
C LEU A 787 1.23 20.81 -10.32
N HIS A 788 1.41 21.33 -11.53
CA HIS A 788 1.11 22.73 -11.88
C HIS A 788 -0.36 23.09 -11.65
N LEU A 789 -1.28 22.19 -11.99
CA LEU A 789 -2.72 22.37 -11.74
C LEU A 789 -3.05 22.37 -10.23
N THR A 790 -2.32 21.60 -9.43
CA THR A 790 -2.47 21.59 -7.96
C THR A 790 -1.92 22.87 -7.33
N CYS A 791 -0.81 23.40 -7.84
CA CYS A 791 -0.22 24.67 -7.41
C CYS A 791 -0.98 25.91 -7.93
N GLU A 792 -2.01 25.71 -8.75
CA GLU A 792 -2.82 26.79 -9.37
C GLU A 792 -2.00 27.74 -10.28
N ASP A 793 -0.88 27.26 -10.79
CA ASP A 793 0.01 28.03 -11.66
C ASP A 793 -0.52 28.17 -13.09
N LEU A 794 -1.41 27.24 -13.51
CA LEU A 794 -1.98 27.19 -14.83
C LEU A 794 -3.43 27.66 -14.86
N ALA A 795 -3.86 28.21 -16.00
CA ALA A 795 -5.25 28.55 -16.20
C ALA A 795 -6.16 27.31 -16.03
N PRO A 796 -7.36 27.44 -15.41
CA PRO A 796 -8.29 26.33 -15.18
C PRO A 796 -8.62 25.51 -16.42
N ALA A 797 -8.56 26.12 -17.60
CA ALA A 797 -8.81 25.46 -18.89
C ALA A 797 -7.88 24.26 -19.16
N PHE A 798 -6.67 24.23 -18.59
CA PHE A 798 -5.73 23.12 -18.75
C PHE A 798 -6.22 21.81 -18.12
N HIS A 799 -7.23 21.84 -17.24
CA HIS A 799 -7.87 20.61 -16.76
C HIS A 799 -8.53 19.80 -17.90
N ALA A 800 -8.80 20.41 -19.06
CA ALA A 800 -9.38 19.68 -20.20
C ALA A 800 -8.48 18.57 -20.73
N ILE A 801 -7.16 18.79 -20.74
CA ILE A 801 -6.23 17.86 -21.41
C ILE A 801 -5.93 16.60 -20.60
N ILE A 802 -6.14 16.59 -19.28
CA ILE A 802 -5.90 15.39 -18.47
C ILE A 802 -6.79 14.21 -18.87
N PHE A 803 -7.95 14.46 -19.47
CA PHE A 803 -8.89 13.41 -19.89
C PHE A 803 -8.46 12.67 -21.17
N LEU A 804 -7.39 13.13 -21.86
CA LEU A 804 -6.84 12.42 -23.01
C LEU A 804 -6.18 11.09 -22.65
N VAL A 805 -5.90 10.84 -21.38
CA VAL A 805 -5.43 9.53 -20.89
C VAL A 805 -6.48 8.41 -20.95
N ALA A 806 -7.71 8.70 -21.39
CA ALA A 806 -8.82 7.73 -21.47
C ALA A 806 -8.46 6.45 -22.25
N PHE A 807 -7.60 6.54 -23.25
CA PHE A 807 -7.15 5.42 -24.08
C PHE A 807 -5.76 4.90 -23.69
N ASP A 808 -5.14 5.46 -22.66
CA ASP A 808 -3.84 4.96 -22.24
C ASP A 808 -3.91 3.46 -21.87
N PRO A 809 -3.00 2.62 -22.36
CA PRO A 809 -2.98 1.20 -22.04
C PRO A 809 -2.76 0.97 -20.55
N GLU A 810 -1.97 1.86 -19.88
CA GLU A 810 -1.66 1.75 -18.46
C GLU A 810 -2.80 2.28 -17.59
N ASN A 811 -3.35 1.39 -16.76
CA ASN A 811 -4.45 1.76 -15.86
C ASN A 811 -4.04 2.77 -14.78
N GLU A 812 -2.75 2.84 -14.49
CA GLU A 812 -2.19 3.71 -13.46
C GLU A 812 -2.44 5.19 -13.78
N LEU A 813 -2.19 5.63 -15.02
CA LEU A 813 -2.41 7.02 -15.45
C LEU A 813 -3.89 7.41 -15.34
N ARG A 814 -4.80 6.51 -15.76
CA ARG A 814 -6.24 6.74 -15.60
C ARG A 814 -6.65 6.87 -14.13
N THR A 815 -6.06 6.04 -13.27
CA THR A 815 -6.33 6.06 -11.82
C THR A 815 -5.81 7.34 -11.17
N GLN A 816 -4.64 7.85 -11.59
CA GLN A 816 -4.09 9.12 -11.12
C GLN A 816 -5.04 10.29 -11.46
N VAL A 817 -5.56 10.36 -12.70
CA VAL A 817 -6.52 11.39 -13.10
C VAL A 817 -7.84 11.26 -12.33
N ALA A 818 -8.38 10.05 -12.17
CA ALA A 818 -9.59 9.81 -11.39
C ALA A 818 -9.42 10.20 -9.90
N SER A 819 -8.25 9.96 -9.33
CA SER A 819 -7.91 10.36 -7.96
C SER A 819 -7.80 11.89 -7.82
N TYR A 820 -7.18 12.54 -8.80
CA TYR A 820 -7.06 14.00 -8.86
C TYR A 820 -8.43 14.67 -8.98
N THR A 821 -9.26 14.22 -9.92
CA THR A 821 -10.62 14.78 -10.14
C THR A 821 -11.52 14.57 -8.92
N ARG A 822 -11.40 13.46 -8.21
CA ARG A 822 -12.13 13.22 -6.94
C ARG A 822 -11.79 14.28 -5.88
N ARG A 823 -10.52 14.69 -5.78
CA ARG A 823 -10.12 15.79 -4.90
C ARG A 823 -10.74 17.11 -5.30
N LEU A 824 -10.84 17.38 -6.62
CA LEU A 824 -11.50 18.59 -7.12
C LEU A 824 -13.02 18.59 -6.87
N GLN A 825 -13.68 17.42 -6.84
CA GLN A 825 -15.10 17.31 -6.49
C GLN A 825 -15.42 17.77 -5.05
N ALA A 826 -14.43 17.70 -4.15
CA ALA A 826 -14.57 18.18 -2.77
C ALA A 826 -14.41 19.71 -2.64
N LEU A 827 -14.04 20.42 -3.70
CA LEU A 827 -13.90 21.87 -3.69
C LEU A 827 -15.26 22.58 -3.61
N PRO A 828 -15.30 23.87 -3.20
CA PRO A 828 -16.50 24.71 -3.29
C PRO A 828 -17.08 24.74 -4.69
N ASP A 829 -18.41 24.89 -4.79
CA ASP A 829 -19.13 24.77 -6.06
C ASP A 829 -18.60 25.70 -7.16
N SER A 830 -18.19 26.93 -6.83
CA SER A 830 -17.64 27.87 -7.80
C SER A 830 -16.33 27.40 -8.43
N LEU A 831 -15.40 26.90 -7.62
CA LEU A 831 -14.10 26.38 -8.07
C LEU A 831 -14.26 25.04 -8.80
N ARG A 832 -15.10 24.16 -8.26
CA ARG A 832 -15.42 22.89 -8.89
C ARG A 832 -16.01 23.11 -10.28
N HIS A 833 -16.98 24.02 -10.38
CA HIS A 833 -17.63 24.37 -11.63
C HIS A 833 -16.63 24.86 -12.69
N GLU A 834 -15.71 25.70 -12.29
CA GLU A 834 -14.69 26.25 -13.20
C GLU A 834 -13.68 25.20 -13.66
N ARG A 835 -13.28 24.28 -12.76
CA ARG A 835 -12.19 23.30 -13.01
C ARG A 835 -12.67 21.97 -13.57
N LEU A 836 -13.95 21.61 -13.39
CA LEU A 836 -14.50 20.33 -13.85
C LEU A 836 -15.60 20.49 -14.88
N GLU A 837 -16.69 21.19 -14.57
CA GLU A 837 -17.86 21.20 -15.46
C GLU A 837 -17.64 22.09 -16.70
N ARG A 838 -17.15 23.32 -16.49
CA ARG A 838 -16.90 24.30 -17.58
C ARG A 838 -15.85 23.82 -18.58
N VAL A 839 -14.98 22.96 -18.14
CA VAL A 839 -13.87 22.37 -18.90
C VAL A 839 -14.37 21.46 -20.05
N LEU A 840 -15.60 20.94 -19.97
CA LEU A 840 -16.17 20.08 -21.01
C LEU A 840 -16.10 20.71 -22.40
N VAL A 841 -16.46 21.99 -22.55
CA VAL A 841 -16.45 22.68 -23.84
C VAL A 841 -15.03 22.70 -24.43
N ARG A 842 -14.02 22.95 -23.61
CA ARG A 842 -12.61 22.94 -24.02
C ARG A 842 -12.15 21.52 -24.40
N LEU A 843 -12.58 20.52 -23.67
CA LEU A 843 -12.30 19.11 -23.97
C LEU A 843 -12.88 18.73 -25.34
N LEU A 844 -14.14 19.09 -25.62
CA LEU A 844 -14.78 18.84 -26.92
C LEU A 844 -14.03 19.52 -28.06
N TYR A 845 -13.55 20.75 -27.84
CA TYR A 845 -12.69 21.46 -28.80
C TYR A 845 -11.39 20.70 -29.07
N VAL A 846 -10.70 20.26 -28.05
CA VAL A 846 -9.43 19.51 -28.20
C VAL A 846 -9.66 18.18 -28.92
N LEU A 847 -10.75 17.47 -28.62
CA LEU A 847 -11.11 16.20 -29.26
C LEU A 847 -11.50 16.39 -30.72
N ALA A 848 -12.22 17.48 -31.05
CA ALA A 848 -12.58 17.80 -32.43
C ALA A 848 -11.36 18.08 -33.32
N HIS A 849 -10.27 18.59 -32.75
CA HIS A 849 -9.00 18.85 -33.43
C HIS A 849 -7.97 17.73 -33.29
N HIS A 850 -8.38 16.60 -32.73
CA HIS A 850 -7.48 15.45 -32.57
C HIS A 850 -7.08 14.90 -33.96
N PRO A 851 -5.78 14.57 -34.18
CA PRO A 851 -5.32 14.08 -35.48
C PRO A 851 -6.11 12.87 -36.00
N ASP A 852 -6.53 11.99 -35.08
CA ASP A 852 -7.24 10.76 -35.41
C ASP A 852 -8.77 10.98 -35.56
N PHE A 853 -9.29 12.17 -35.24
CA PHE A 853 -10.70 12.43 -35.37
C PHE A 853 -11.04 12.81 -36.81
N THR A 854 -11.97 12.08 -37.45
CA THR A 854 -12.47 12.38 -38.77
C THR A 854 -14.00 12.26 -38.80
N THR A 855 -14.63 13.17 -39.53
CA THR A 855 -16.08 13.12 -39.79
C THR A 855 -16.46 12.11 -40.87
N ASP A 856 -15.47 11.55 -41.60
CA ASP A 856 -15.71 10.62 -42.71
C ASP A 856 -15.84 9.15 -42.26
N SER A 857 -15.44 8.84 -41.02
CA SER A 857 -15.50 7.46 -40.51
C SER A 857 -16.43 7.33 -39.31
N PRO A 858 -17.61 6.72 -39.46
CA PRO A 858 -18.56 6.50 -38.36
C PRO A 858 -17.97 5.70 -37.17
N SER A 859 -17.10 4.72 -37.43
CA SER A 859 -16.47 3.93 -36.40
C SER A 859 -15.49 4.74 -35.53
N VAL A 860 -14.75 5.66 -36.14
CA VAL A 860 -13.85 6.58 -35.46
C VAL A 860 -14.66 7.54 -34.58
N GLN A 861 -15.69 8.16 -35.12
CA GLN A 861 -16.57 9.04 -34.35
C GLN A 861 -17.14 8.34 -33.11
N CYS A 862 -17.68 7.12 -33.28
CA CYS A 862 -18.19 6.33 -32.17
C CYS A 862 -17.10 5.98 -31.12
N SER A 863 -15.83 5.78 -31.53
CA SER A 863 -14.74 5.47 -30.61
C SER A 863 -14.40 6.64 -29.68
N PHE A 864 -14.55 7.88 -30.18
CA PHE A 864 -14.27 9.10 -29.40
C PHE A 864 -15.25 9.34 -28.24
N THR A 865 -16.43 8.69 -28.26
CA THR A 865 -17.33 8.71 -27.09
C THR A 865 -16.66 8.19 -25.82
N ARG A 866 -15.63 7.34 -25.93
CA ARG A 866 -14.89 6.82 -24.76
C ARG A 866 -14.13 7.90 -23.98
N TYR A 867 -13.65 8.95 -24.63
CA TYR A 867 -13.06 10.11 -23.95
C TYR A 867 -14.11 10.82 -23.10
N VAL A 868 -15.29 11.00 -23.67
CA VAL A 868 -16.42 11.60 -22.95
C VAL A 868 -16.91 10.69 -21.82
N ASP A 869 -16.98 9.38 -22.05
CA ASP A 869 -17.34 8.40 -21.01
C ASP A 869 -16.37 8.44 -19.82
N PHE A 870 -15.06 8.54 -20.10
CA PHE A 870 -14.06 8.67 -19.05
C PHE A 870 -14.20 9.98 -18.27
N TYR A 871 -14.43 11.10 -18.99
CA TYR A 871 -14.72 12.39 -18.37
C TYR A 871 -15.97 12.30 -17.47
N LEU A 872 -17.07 11.72 -17.97
CA LEU A 872 -18.30 11.56 -17.20
C LEU A 872 -18.10 10.64 -15.97
N ALA A 873 -17.32 9.59 -16.10
CA ALA A 873 -16.97 8.72 -14.97
C ALA A 873 -16.24 9.47 -13.85
N CYS A 874 -15.45 10.49 -14.22
CA CYS A 874 -14.68 11.29 -13.27
C CYS A 874 -15.45 12.49 -12.70
N VAL A 875 -16.41 13.05 -13.47
CA VAL A 875 -16.99 14.37 -13.17
C VAL A 875 -18.50 14.33 -12.93
N ALA A 876 -19.24 13.46 -13.65
CA ALA A 876 -20.69 13.49 -13.64
C ALA A 876 -21.32 13.00 -12.33
N ASN A 877 -22.33 13.71 -11.88
CA ASN A 877 -23.19 13.35 -10.76
C ASN A 877 -24.64 13.77 -11.08
N GLU A 878 -25.59 13.36 -10.23
CA GLU A 878 -27.01 13.66 -10.41
C GLU A 878 -27.30 15.17 -10.52
N ASN A 879 -26.56 16.00 -9.75
CA ASN A 879 -26.78 17.44 -9.67
C ASN A 879 -26.23 18.20 -10.89
N ASN A 880 -25.15 17.71 -11.53
CA ASN A 880 -24.46 18.44 -12.60
C ASN A 880 -24.72 17.89 -14.00
N ILE A 881 -25.35 16.70 -14.14
CA ILE A 881 -25.55 16.05 -15.45
C ILE A 881 -26.36 16.92 -16.44
N SER A 882 -27.38 17.62 -15.95
CA SER A 882 -28.18 18.54 -16.75
C SER A 882 -27.38 19.78 -17.21
N LEU A 883 -26.45 20.24 -16.37
CA LEU A 883 -25.56 21.35 -16.71
C LEU A 883 -24.55 20.93 -17.79
N LEU A 884 -23.99 19.73 -17.68
CA LEU A 884 -23.07 19.17 -18.69
C LEU A 884 -23.78 19.00 -20.04
N ALA A 885 -25.03 18.54 -20.05
CA ALA A 885 -25.84 18.49 -21.26
C ALA A 885 -26.06 19.89 -21.88
N LYS A 886 -26.33 20.89 -21.05
CA LYS A 886 -26.48 22.29 -21.50
C LYS A 886 -25.17 22.83 -22.10
N TYR A 887 -23.99 22.52 -21.49
CA TYR A 887 -22.70 22.89 -22.06
C TYR A 887 -22.48 22.24 -23.43
N ALA A 888 -22.66 20.94 -23.55
CA ALA A 888 -22.49 20.24 -24.83
C ALA A 888 -23.46 20.75 -25.91
N ALA A 889 -24.73 20.97 -25.57
CA ALA A 889 -25.71 21.52 -26.49
C ALA A 889 -25.35 22.94 -26.97
N SER A 890 -24.80 23.77 -26.08
CA SER A 890 -24.44 25.16 -26.41
C SER A 890 -23.35 25.27 -27.48
N VAL A 891 -22.47 24.25 -27.59
CA VAL A 891 -21.37 24.24 -28.58
C VAL A 891 -21.92 24.36 -30.03
N ARG A 892 -23.10 23.86 -30.32
CA ARG A 892 -23.73 23.98 -31.65
C ARG A 892 -24.11 25.40 -32.04
N THR A 893 -24.05 26.35 -31.11
CA THR A 893 -24.28 27.78 -31.36
C THR A 893 -23.00 28.58 -31.54
N TYR A 894 -21.88 27.92 -31.67
CA TYR A 894 -20.55 28.56 -31.77
C TYR A 894 -19.83 28.12 -33.05
N ILE A 895 -19.02 29.03 -33.57
CA ILE A 895 -18.05 28.81 -34.65
C ILE A 895 -16.67 28.68 -34.06
N ASP A 896 -15.91 27.82 -34.65
CA ASP A 896 -14.50 27.58 -34.37
C ASP A 896 -13.64 28.65 -35.03
N LEU A 897 -12.92 29.42 -34.20
CA LEU A 897 -12.03 30.49 -34.68
C LEU A 897 -10.70 29.98 -35.25
N SER A 898 -10.35 28.73 -35.03
CA SER A 898 -9.13 28.14 -35.56
C SER A 898 -9.23 27.69 -37.00
N THR A 899 -10.45 27.53 -37.50
CA THR A 899 -10.67 27.17 -38.91
C THR A 899 -10.46 28.37 -39.83
N PRO A 900 -9.79 28.18 -40.99
CA PRO A 900 -9.52 29.29 -41.92
C PRO A 900 -10.74 30.04 -42.39
N GLU A 901 -11.85 29.36 -42.59
CA GLU A 901 -13.08 29.90 -43.15
C GLU A 901 -14.02 30.51 -42.10
N GLN A 902 -13.86 30.16 -40.84
CA GLN A 902 -14.66 30.60 -39.71
C GLN A 902 -16.17 30.53 -39.98
N THR A 903 -16.61 29.41 -40.54
CA THR A 903 -18.02 29.15 -40.93
C THR A 903 -18.59 28.04 -40.07
N ILE A 904 -19.93 27.91 -40.08
CA ILE A 904 -20.64 26.80 -39.43
C ILE A 904 -20.22 25.46 -40.06
N GLU A 905 -20.02 25.42 -41.39
CA GLU A 905 -19.63 24.22 -42.11
C GLU A 905 -18.21 23.78 -41.76
N ALA A 906 -17.26 24.72 -41.68
CA ALA A 906 -15.89 24.45 -41.26
C ALA A 906 -15.80 23.97 -39.79
N SER A 907 -16.78 24.32 -38.95
CA SER A 907 -16.91 23.91 -37.56
C SER A 907 -17.60 22.54 -37.38
N ARG A 908 -17.94 21.80 -38.46
CA ARG A 908 -18.61 20.50 -38.39
C ARG A 908 -17.95 19.48 -37.47
N PRO A 909 -16.62 19.32 -37.41
CA PRO A 909 -15.99 18.40 -36.47
C PRO A 909 -16.30 18.71 -34.99
N LEU A 910 -16.31 19.99 -34.64
CA LEU A 910 -16.65 20.46 -33.29
C LEU A 910 -18.13 20.17 -32.95
N HIS A 911 -19.03 20.40 -33.89
CA HIS A 911 -20.44 20.12 -33.70
C HIS A 911 -20.72 18.62 -33.61
N ALA A 912 -20.03 17.80 -34.42
CA ALA A 912 -20.10 16.34 -34.31
C ALA A 912 -19.68 15.83 -32.93
N MET A 913 -18.56 16.35 -32.40
CA MET A 913 -18.13 16.01 -31.04
C MET A 913 -19.13 16.43 -29.96
N ALA A 914 -19.80 17.57 -30.14
CA ALA A 914 -20.82 18.03 -29.20
C ALA A 914 -22.05 17.09 -29.21
N GLU A 915 -22.47 16.60 -30.37
CA GLU A 915 -23.59 15.65 -30.51
C GLU A 915 -23.21 14.27 -29.93
N LEU A 916 -21.99 13.79 -30.16
CA LEU A 916 -21.46 12.57 -29.52
C LEU A 916 -21.46 12.69 -27.99
N ALA A 917 -21.07 13.85 -27.47
CA ALA A 917 -21.08 14.12 -26.04
C ALA A 917 -22.49 14.14 -25.45
N LEU A 918 -23.45 14.77 -26.16
CA LEU A 918 -24.87 14.75 -25.77
C LEU A 918 -25.41 13.32 -25.68
N PHE A 919 -25.13 12.51 -26.71
CA PHE A 919 -25.50 11.10 -26.68
C PHE A 919 -24.88 10.34 -25.51
N ALA A 920 -23.57 10.53 -25.23
CA ALA A 920 -22.89 9.89 -24.09
C ALA A 920 -23.53 10.33 -22.76
N ILE A 921 -23.83 11.62 -22.59
CA ILE A 921 -24.46 12.17 -21.39
C ILE A 921 -25.87 11.57 -21.20
N GLN A 922 -26.68 11.50 -22.25
CA GLN A 922 -28.01 10.90 -22.20
C GLN A 922 -27.93 9.43 -21.80
N ARG A 923 -27.08 8.65 -22.48
CA ARG A 923 -26.84 7.23 -22.15
C ARG A 923 -26.38 7.04 -20.69
N TRP A 924 -25.53 7.92 -20.21
CA TRP A 924 -25.05 7.88 -18.82
C TRP A 924 -26.18 8.15 -17.83
N ALA A 925 -27.01 9.18 -18.07
CA ALA A 925 -28.16 9.52 -17.25
C ALA A 925 -29.18 8.36 -17.23
N ASP A 926 -29.50 7.78 -18.39
CA ASP A 926 -30.41 6.62 -18.50
C ASP A 926 -29.87 5.40 -17.71
N THR A 927 -28.57 5.14 -17.81
CA THR A 927 -27.94 4.00 -17.11
C THR A 927 -27.96 4.15 -15.60
N LYS A 928 -27.84 5.39 -15.11
CA LYS A 928 -27.82 5.73 -13.68
C LYS A 928 -29.20 6.10 -13.12
N ALA A 929 -30.23 6.15 -13.98
CA ALA A 929 -31.58 6.62 -13.66
C ALA A 929 -31.59 8.07 -13.12
N TRP A 930 -30.71 8.94 -13.63
CA TRP A 930 -30.69 10.36 -13.30
C TRP A 930 -31.63 11.15 -14.20
N THR A 931 -32.28 12.15 -13.64
CA THR A 931 -33.22 13.00 -14.39
C THR A 931 -32.47 14.08 -15.16
N LEU A 932 -32.63 14.11 -16.49
CA LEU A 932 -32.15 15.18 -17.39
C LEU A 932 -33.17 16.25 -17.56
N HIS A 933 -32.91 17.46 -17.08
CA HIS A 933 -33.72 18.64 -17.34
C HIS A 933 -33.16 19.40 -18.55
N LEU A 934 -33.56 19.01 -19.73
CA LEU A 934 -33.32 19.79 -20.97
C LEU A 934 -34.37 20.88 -21.02
N VAL A 935 -34.01 22.10 -20.61
CA VAL A 935 -34.91 23.27 -20.76
C VAL A 935 -35.10 23.57 -22.27
N ASP A 936 -36.33 23.61 -22.71
CA ASP A 936 -36.69 23.94 -24.10
C ASP A 936 -36.10 25.32 -24.50
N GLN A 937 -35.35 25.32 -25.61
CA GLN A 937 -34.54 26.45 -26.09
C GLN A 937 -35.37 27.69 -26.56
N HIS A 938 -36.68 27.70 -26.36
CA HIS A 938 -37.52 28.70 -27.01
C HIS A 938 -38.05 29.85 -26.12
N ASN A 939 -37.88 29.85 -24.80
CA ASN A 939 -38.62 30.80 -23.96
C ASN A 939 -37.84 31.62 -22.91
N ASP A 940 -36.49 31.59 -22.87
CA ASP A 940 -35.78 32.43 -21.90
C ASP A 940 -34.74 33.36 -22.54
N GLU A 941 -35.20 34.58 -22.95
CA GLU A 941 -34.29 35.70 -23.24
C GLU A 941 -33.46 36.19 -22.03
N THR A 942 -33.76 35.70 -20.85
CA THR A 942 -33.07 36.04 -19.58
C THR A 942 -32.13 34.95 -19.04
N SER A 943 -32.06 33.79 -19.71
CA SER A 943 -31.11 32.73 -19.33
C SER A 943 -29.67 33.20 -19.61
N SER A 944 -28.92 33.52 -18.54
CA SER A 944 -27.48 33.82 -18.56
C SER A 944 -26.76 32.88 -19.53
N SER A 945 -26.20 33.44 -20.62
CA SER A 945 -25.47 32.70 -21.64
C SER A 945 -24.38 31.88 -21.00
N VAL A 946 -24.37 30.58 -21.28
CA VAL A 946 -23.31 29.69 -20.86
C VAL A 946 -21.96 30.26 -21.35
N PRO A 947 -21.03 30.61 -20.49
CA PRO A 947 -19.79 31.23 -20.93
C PRO A 947 -18.90 30.17 -21.61
N CYS A 948 -18.79 30.28 -22.92
CA CYS A 948 -17.85 29.49 -23.72
C CYS A 948 -16.47 30.20 -23.84
N PRO A 949 -15.39 29.44 -24.10
CA PRO A 949 -14.05 30.02 -24.28
C PRO A 949 -13.98 30.95 -25.49
N VAL A 950 -13.94 32.26 -25.26
CA VAL A 950 -13.91 33.30 -26.29
C VAL A 950 -12.60 33.37 -27.08
N ASP A 951 -11.55 32.73 -26.59
CA ASP A 951 -10.24 32.63 -27.24
C ASP A 951 -10.22 31.67 -28.45
N ILE A 952 -11.17 30.75 -28.51
CA ILE A 952 -11.27 29.72 -29.56
C ILE A 952 -12.65 29.62 -30.21
N LEU A 953 -13.70 30.16 -29.59
CA LEU A 953 -15.09 30.04 -30.07
C LEU A 953 -15.79 31.40 -30.18
N GLN A 954 -16.56 31.59 -31.25
CA GLN A 954 -17.41 32.77 -31.47
C GLN A 954 -18.88 32.37 -31.56
N ARG A 955 -19.74 33.04 -30.80
CA ARG A 955 -21.19 32.75 -30.79
C ARG A 955 -21.86 33.20 -32.09
N THR A 956 -22.77 32.36 -32.62
CA THR A 956 -23.63 32.68 -33.78
C THR A 956 -25.07 32.85 -33.33
N LYS A 957 -25.88 33.50 -34.22
CA LYS A 957 -27.34 33.65 -34.04
C LYS A 957 -28.12 32.39 -34.44
N SER A 958 -27.51 31.47 -35.19
CA SER A 958 -28.13 30.25 -35.71
C SER A 958 -27.53 29.01 -35.07
N VAL A 959 -28.36 28.00 -34.79
CA VAL A 959 -27.93 26.68 -34.32
C VAL A 959 -27.48 25.87 -35.53
N ALA A 960 -26.33 25.22 -35.46
CA ALA A 960 -25.83 24.36 -36.51
C ALA A 960 -26.78 23.18 -36.76
N PRO A 961 -26.96 22.72 -38.02
CA PRO A 961 -27.67 21.48 -38.32
C PRO A 961 -26.97 20.28 -37.69
N SER A 962 -27.62 19.11 -37.67
CA SER A 962 -26.97 17.89 -37.16
C SER A 962 -25.71 17.57 -37.98
N ALA A 963 -24.62 17.34 -37.27
CA ALA A 963 -23.33 17.06 -37.86
C ALA A 963 -23.05 15.55 -38.02
N LEU A 964 -23.83 14.70 -37.34
CA LEU A 964 -23.71 13.24 -37.38
C LEU A 964 -24.58 12.62 -38.45
N ASP A 965 -24.06 11.67 -39.22
CA ASP A 965 -24.78 10.92 -40.25
C ASP A 965 -25.62 9.79 -39.63
N GLU A 966 -26.68 9.32 -40.34
CA GLU A 966 -27.55 8.22 -39.86
C GLU A 966 -26.75 6.96 -39.45
N GLN A 967 -25.70 6.64 -40.20
CA GLN A 967 -24.84 5.48 -39.88
C GLN A 967 -24.17 5.57 -38.50
N VAL A 968 -23.78 6.78 -38.07
CA VAL A 968 -23.21 7.02 -36.75
C VAL A 968 -24.27 6.79 -35.68
N TRP A 969 -25.47 7.31 -35.88
CA TRP A 969 -26.59 7.12 -34.96
C TRP A 969 -26.96 5.64 -34.79
N ASP A 970 -26.98 4.87 -35.88
CA ASP A 970 -27.24 3.44 -35.86
C ASP A 970 -26.18 2.67 -35.05
N LEU A 971 -24.91 3.01 -35.25
CA LEU A 971 -23.80 2.39 -34.49
C LEU A 971 -23.86 2.74 -32.98
N LEU A 972 -24.18 3.98 -32.66
CA LEU A 972 -24.30 4.44 -31.26
C LEU A 972 -25.47 3.73 -30.56
N GLN A 973 -26.63 3.58 -31.23
CA GLN A 973 -27.77 2.84 -30.68
C GLN A 973 -27.48 1.35 -30.50
N GLN A 974 -26.72 0.73 -31.41
CA GLN A 974 -26.28 -0.66 -31.28
C GLN A 974 -25.33 -0.85 -30.10
N GLN A 975 -24.46 0.13 -29.79
CA GLN A 975 -23.58 0.09 -28.63
C GLN A 975 -24.34 0.32 -27.31
N ALA A 976 -25.45 1.05 -27.33
CA ALA A 976 -26.26 1.32 -26.14
C ALA A 976 -27.13 0.13 -25.70
N GLN A 977 -27.33 -0.91 -26.54
CA GLN A 977 -28.12 -2.10 -26.17
C GLN A 977 -27.35 -2.98 -25.16
N PRO A 978 -27.98 -3.42 -24.07
CA PRO A 978 -27.32 -4.24 -23.05
C PRO A 978 -26.85 -5.59 -23.62
N LYS A 979 -25.64 -6.02 -23.28
CA LYS A 979 -24.95 -7.23 -23.78
C LYS A 979 -25.79 -8.52 -23.75
N ARG A 980 -26.80 -8.62 -22.87
CA ARG A 980 -27.70 -9.79 -22.77
C ARG A 980 -28.59 -10.04 -23.98
N SER A 981 -28.85 -9.02 -24.84
CA SER A 981 -29.62 -9.19 -26.07
C SER A 981 -28.76 -9.66 -27.26
N ARG A 982 -27.42 -9.45 -27.20
CA ARG A 982 -26.47 -9.87 -28.24
C ARG A 982 -26.25 -11.40 -28.27
N GLU A 983 -26.16 -12.04 -27.08
CA GLU A 983 -26.01 -13.49 -26.99
C GLU A 983 -27.26 -14.26 -27.42
N LYS A 984 -28.46 -13.69 -27.25
CA LYS A 984 -29.71 -14.32 -27.76
C LYS A 984 -29.87 -14.21 -29.27
N LYS A 985 -29.38 -13.14 -29.92
CA LYS A 985 -29.41 -13.01 -31.40
C LYS A 985 -28.33 -13.85 -32.08
N ALA A 986 -27.18 -14.05 -31.46
CA ALA A 986 -26.11 -14.93 -31.97
C ALA A 986 -26.40 -16.45 -31.82
N LYS A 987 -27.42 -16.82 -31.02
CA LYS A 987 -27.91 -18.21 -30.92
C LYS A 987 -29.13 -18.50 -31.81
N LEU A 988 -29.61 -17.48 -32.58
CA LEU A 988 -30.75 -17.59 -33.50
C LEU A 988 -30.35 -17.41 -34.98
N ILE A 989 -29.07 -17.21 -35.24
CA ILE A 989 -28.41 -17.33 -36.54
C ILE A 989 -27.41 -18.51 -36.44
#